data_7dba397ddac75d4c76b2606d11efbf80
#
_entry.id   7dba397ddac75d4c76b2606d11efbf80
#
_cell.length_a   1.000
_cell.length_b   1.000
_cell.length_c   1.000
_cell.angle_alpha   90.00
_cell.angle_beta   90.00
_cell.angle_gamma   90.00
#
_symmetry.space_group_name_H-M   'P 1'
#
loop_
_entity.id
_entity.type
_entity.pdbx_description
1 polymer ?
#
loop_
_entity_poly.entity_id
_entity_poly.type
_entity_poly.pdbx_seq_one_letter_code
_entity_poly.pdbx_strand_id
1 'polypeptide(L)'
;MSESAERTPAPPGLTAPPAPLERAPGPAARRQRRPTGTPPPLPHPIALSTTAWVLLAMVILAFAFLFSEITPWRRAGDQANTWVLLRLADVRTPWLTDVANGINAAGNGWGIPVIGVSVVVLIMVFRRWRHLAVFLGSLFVLEEVAGQWIYEGLTRPRPYGVTIIGSWGGYSAPSVPVAALTAFLMGAVFGLVVPGRPRTYAKAIAAVVIAVLGLARLYLAVDHPDDVLFGVALGVAVTVAAFRYFTPSESFPVAYRRGRTAHVDVGGRRGEAIRLATRDQLGLTVREIKPVGLESSAGSTPLRLRVEGGPEEYVFAKLYTKGHVRADRWYKMWRMILYGSLEDESPFQTVRRFVEYEDYLLRLLQDAGIRTPRPYGIVEITPEREYMNVTEFFAGAVELGDADIDDAVIDQGLLLVRKLWDAGVAHRDIKPGNLMVRQGELLLIDVMFAQVRPSPWRQAVDLGNMMLVLAVRTDPDRVYRRALNYFTPAELAEAFAATRGMASPTQLRSSMKKDPRDLLGTFRALALPREPIQLQRWSVRRVGLALAILAATVIAAYASAQALKPAGNPGAFAPTCGTGHSIILAAQAVPSAALVPCVAALPAGWQVGFPADVASGHATFQLDSGQAGGGAVTVTLSATCDLADTTQVLSDQPGTRRFDHLLSPHPQFAELRFYTFPGGCITYRFISAPSASSLFAGAVHGAVGFMPRAALVNYIRHTEGLALCGRGAACPG
;
A
#
# COMPACT_ATOMS: atom_id res chain seq x y z
N MET A 1 51.49 -39.83 -70.04
CA MET A 1 52.11 -38.52 -69.92
C MET A 1 51.61 -37.94 -68.62
N SER A 2 52.40 -38.09 -67.57
CA SER A 2 52.16 -37.64 -66.22
C SER A 2 52.86 -36.30 -66.04
N GLU A 3 52.12 -35.29 -65.66
CA GLU A 3 52.66 -33.97 -65.32
C GLU A 3 52.68 -33.85 -63.77
N SER A 4 53.91 -33.92 -63.26
CA SER A 4 54.21 -33.76 -61.84
C SER A 4 54.17 -32.27 -61.48
N ALA A 5 53.24 -31.85 -60.64
CA ALA A 5 53.19 -30.50 -60.06
C ALA A 5 54.15 -30.43 -58.88
N GLU A 6 55.14 -29.61 -59.05
CA GLU A 6 56.16 -29.18 -58.07
C GLU A 6 55.56 -28.45 -56.90
N ARG A 7 55.69 -28.97 -55.65
CA ARG A 7 55.30 -28.29 -54.42
C ARG A 7 56.44 -27.31 -54.02
N THR A 8 56.11 -26.04 -54.04
CA THR A 8 56.91 -24.96 -53.45
C THR A 8 56.99 -25.17 -51.92
N PRO A 9 58.18 -25.10 -51.30
CA PRO A 9 58.36 -25.22 -49.85
C PRO A 9 57.83 -23.97 -49.15
N ALA A 10 57.02 -24.17 -48.05
CA ALA A 10 56.54 -23.11 -47.18
C ALA A 10 57.70 -22.43 -46.43
N PRO A 11 57.64 -21.13 -46.16
CA PRO A 11 58.67 -20.38 -45.44
C PRO A 11 58.73 -20.86 -43.95
N PRO A 12 59.91 -20.97 -43.38
CA PRO A 12 60.14 -21.36 -41.99
C PRO A 12 59.73 -20.17 -41.06
N GLY A 13 58.90 -20.38 -40.06
CA GLY A 13 58.81 -19.49 -38.91
C GLY A 13 57.43 -18.89 -38.52
N LEU A 14 56.40 -19.68 -38.63
CA LEU A 14 55.21 -19.38 -37.81
C LEU A 14 55.08 -20.48 -36.74
N THR A 15 55.67 -20.23 -35.57
CA THR A 15 55.34 -21.00 -34.37
C THR A 15 53.85 -20.91 -34.14
N ALA A 16 53.18 -22.06 -34.07
CA ALA A 16 51.76 -22.14 -33.68
C ALA A 16 51.54 -21.29 -32.43
N PRO A 17 50.46 -20.50 -32.37
CA PRO A 17 50.16 -19.78 -31.15
C PRO A 17 50.08 -20.78 -30.00
N PRO A 18 50.64 -20.43 -28.80
CA PRO A 18 50.58 -21.33 -27.66
C PRO A 18 49.12 -21.69 -27.43
N ALA A 19 48.85 -22.99 -27.21
CA ALA A 19 47.52 -23.48 -26.86
C ALA A 19 46.97 -22.59 -25.75
N PRO A 20 45.69 -22.17 -25.86
CA PRO A 20 45.08 -21.35 -24.81
C PRO A 20 45.30 -22.07 -23.49
N LEU A 21 46.00 -21.44 -22.55
CA LEU A 21 46.09 -21.92 -21.17
C LEU A 21 44.69 -22.30 -20.75
N GLU A 22 44.40 -23.58 -20.57
CA GLU A 22 43.17 -24.03 -19.95
C GLU A 22 43.07 -23.35 -18.59
N ARG A 23 42.34 -22.22 -18.56
CA ARG A 23 42.00 -21.58 -17.30
C ARG A 23 41.22 -22.65 -16.54
N ALA A 24 41.72 -23.04 -15.36
CA ALA A 24 40.98 -23.88 -14.46
C ALA A 24 39.54 -23.36 -14.39
N PRO A 25 38.52 -24.19 -14.63
CA PRO A 25 37.18 -23.72 -14.71
C PRO A 25 36.80 -23.02 -13.41
N GLY A 26 36.59 -21.69 -13.47
CA GLY A 26 36.14 -20.91 -12.33
C GLY A 26 34.79 -21.41 -11.81
N PRO A 27 34.36 -20.99 -10.62
CA PRO A 27 33.09 -21.43 -10.02
C PRO A 27 31.88 -21.31 -10.96
N ALA A 28 31.88 -20.33 -11.85
CA ALA A 28 30.84 -20.14 -12.87
C ALA A 28 30.77 -21.26 -13.91
N ALA A 29 31.91 -21.91 -14.23
CA ALA A 29 31.93 -23.04 -15.16
C ALA A 29 31.36 -24.34 -14.58
N ARG A 30 31.19 -24.40 -13.24
CA ARG A 30 30.63 -25.55 -12.54
C ARG A 30 29.10 -25.46 -12.37
N ARG A 31 28.44 -24.47 -12.96
CA ARG A 31 26.99 -24.34 -12.86
C ARG A 31 26.29 -25.56 -13.45
N GLN A 32 25.72 -26.37 -12.56
CA GLN A 32 24.92 -27.51 -12.96
C GLN A 32 23.50 -27.04 -13.27
N ARG A 33 22.99 -27.44 -14.44
CA ARG A 33 21.56 -27.26 -14.75
C ARG A 33 20.75 -28.24 -13.91
N ARG A 34 19.67 -27.76 -13.30
CA ARG A 34 18.71 -28.66 -12.68
C ARG A 34 18.12 -29.62 -13.74
N PRO A 35 18.00 -30.90 -13.43
CA PRO A 35 17.26 -31.82 -14.28
C PRO A 35 15.82 -31.32 -14.52
N THR A 36 15.31 -31.54 -15.71
CA THR A 36 13.90 -31.24 -16.03
C THR A 36 12.98 -31.97 -15.04
N GLY A 37 12.03 -31.27 -14.43
CA GLY A 37 11.11 -31.86 -13.46
C GLY A 37 11.57 -31.79 -12.00
N THR A 38 12.81 -31.40 -11.71
CA THR A 38 13.25 -31.18 -10.34
C THR A 38 12.57 -29.92 -9.77
N PRO A 39 11.84 -30.01 -8.63
CA PRO A 39 11.20 -28.86 -8.03
C PRO A 39 12.24 -27.79 -7.64
N PRO A 40 11.88 -26.48 -7.74
CA PRO A 40 12.78 -25.40 -7.34
C PRO A 40 13.09 -25.50 -5.84
N PRO A 41 14.29 -25.08 -5.39
CA PRO A 41 14.69 -25.10 -3.99
C PRO A 41 13.71 -24.38 -3.08
N LEU A 42 13.12 -23.30 -3.58
CA LEU A 42 12.06 -22.58 -2.92
C LEU A 42 10.83 -22.55 -3.83
N PRO A 43 9.84 -23.42 -3.61
CA PRO A 43 8.63 -23.42 -4.40
C PRO A 43 7.90 -22.11 -4.25
N HIS A 44 7.25 -21.72 -5.33
CA HIS A 44 6.51 -20.46 -5.39
C HIS A 44 5.23 -20.57 -4.56
N PRO A 45 5.09 -19.91 -3.40
CA PRO A 45 3.82 -19.95 -2.70
C PRO A 45 2.77 -19.20 -3.53
N ILE A 46 1.68 -19.88 -3.88
CA ILE A 46 0.54 -19.31 -4.64
C ILE A 46 0.02 -18.05 -3.94
N ALA A 47 -0.04 -18.07 -2.61
CA ALA A 47 -0.42 -16.91 -1.78
C ALA A 47 0.44 -15.64 -2.00
N LEU A 48 1.58 -15.75 -2.69
CA LEU A 48 2.43 -14.62 -3.02
C LEU A 48 2.20 -14.08 -4.43
N SER A 49 1.33 -14.70 -5.23
CA SER A 49 1.07 -14.29 -6.60
C SER A 49 0.05 -13.13 -6.64
N THR A 50 0.33 -12.10 -7.42
CA THR A 50 -0.64 -11.02 -7.66
C THR A 50 -1.93 -11.57 -8.27
N THR A 51 -1.79 -12.58 -9.15
CA THR A 51 -2.92 -13.29 -9.76
C THR A 51 -3.81 -13.95 -8.72
N ALA A 52 -3.23 -14.61 -7.70
CA ALA A 52 -4.02 -15.25 -6.64
C ALA A 52 -4.82 -14.20 -5.82
N TRP A 53 -4.23 -13.03 -5.56
CA TRP A 53 -4.93 -11.94 -4.88
C TRP A 53 -6.04 -11.32 -5.73
N VAL A 54 -5.82 -11.16 -7.03
CA VAL A 54 -6.85 -10.69 -7.96
C VAL A 54 -7.99 -11.72 -8.05
N LEU A 55 -7.66 -13.00 -8.19
CA LEU A 55 -8.66 -14.06 -8.19
C LEU A 55 -9.44 -14.12 -6.87
N LEU A 56 -8.76 -13.99 -5.74
CA LEU A 56 -9.43 -13.93 -4.42
C LEU A 56 -10.37 -12.72 -4.34
N ALA A 57 -9.95 -11.55 -4.78
CA ALA A 57 -10.81 -10.37 -4.83
C ALA A 57 -12.01 -10.58 -5.75
N MET A 58 -11.81 -11.15 -6.93
CA MET A 58 -12.88 -11.49 -7.86
C MET A 58 -13.86 -12.51 -7.27
N VAL A 59 -13.35 -13.54 -6.58
CA VAL A 59 -14.18 -14.53 -5.90
C VAL A 59 -14.99 -13.90 -4.78
N ILE A 60 -14.39 -13.03 -3.97
CA ILE A 60 -15.09 -12.30 -2.89
C ILE A 60 -16.20 -11.43 -3.48
N LEU A 61 -15.91 -10.66 -4.53
CA LEU A 61 -16.91 -9.80 -5.18
C LEU A 61 -18.03 -10.62 -5.85
N ALA A 62 -17.67 -11.69 -6.57
CA ALA A 62 -18.66 -12.59 -7.19
C ALA A 62 -19.55 -13.27 -6.14
N PHE A 63 -18.94 -13.71 -5.04
CA PHE A 63 -19.66 -14.31 -3.92
C PHE A 63 -20.63 -13.32 -3.28
N ALA A 64 -20.17 -12.09 -2.99
CA ALA A 64 -21.03 -11.04 -2.45
C ALA A 64 -22.21 -10.73 -3.39
N PHE A 65 -21.97 -10.62 -4.69
CA PHE A 65 -23.00 -10.41 -5.70
C PHE A 65 -23.98 -11.60 -5.78
N LEU A 66 -23.50 -12.83 -5.87
CA LEU A 66 -24.34 -14.03 -5.96
C LEU A 66 -25.24 -14.19 -4.73
N PHE A 67 -24.70 -13.90 -3.53
CA PHE A 67 -25.49 -14.01 -2.30
C PHE A 67 -26.48 -12.84 -2.12
N SER A 68 -26.22 -11.66 -2.69
CA SER A 68 -27.15 -10.53 -2.59
C SER A 68 -28.29 -10.62 -3.59
N GLU A 69 -28.03 -11.07 -4.82
CA GLU A 69 -29.00 -10.98 -5.93
C GLU A 69 -29.77 -12.28 -6.18
N ILE A 70 -29.20 -13.44 -5.88
CA ILE A 70 -29.85 -14.74 -6.17
C ILE A 70 -30.65 -15.21 -4.94
N THR A 71 -31.97 -15.04 -4.96
CA THR A 71 -32.89 -15.34 -3.84
C THR A 71 -32.69 -16.70 -3.16
N PRO A 72 -32.56 -17.86 -3.86
CA PRO A 72 -32.35 -19.13 -3.18
C PRO A 72 -31.02 -19.20 -2.41
N TRP A 73 -29.95 -18.60 -2.94
CA TRP A 73 -28.65 -18.53 -2.27
C TRP A 73 -28.66 -17.62 -1.07
N ARG A 74 -29.29 -16.44 -1.21
CA ARG A 74 -29.49 -15.50 -0.10
C ARG A 74 -30.25 -16.16 1.04
N ARG A 75 -31.39 -16.81 0.73
CA ARG A 75 -32.19 -17.52 1.74
C ARG A 75 -31.41 -18.62 2.46
N ALA A 76 -30.66 -19.46 1.72
CA ALA A 76 -29.84 -20.49 2.31
C ALA A 76 -28.72 -19.90 3.20
N GLY A 77 -28.09 -18.79 2.76
CA GLY A 77 -27.09 -18.05 3.51
C GLY A 77 -27.65 -17.47 4.80
N ASP A 78 -28.80 -16.79 4.73
CA ASP A 78 -29.45 -16.19 5.92
C ASP A 78 -29.93 -17.24 6.92
N GLN A 79 -30.39 -18.41 6.45
CA GLN A 79 -30.72 -19.54 7.32
C GLN A 79 -29.47 -20.11 8.01
N ALA A 80 -28.37 -20.29 7.29
CA ALA A 80 -27.09 -20.75 7.87
C ALA A 80 -26.54 -19.75 8.88
N ASN A 81 -26.56 -18.46 8.55
CA ASN A 81 -26.16 -17.39 9.45
C ASN A 81 -27.01 -17.38 10.73
N THR A 82 -28.32 -17.49 10.59
CA THR A 82 -29.25 -17.54 11.71
C THR A 82 -29.00 -18.76 12.58
N TRP A 83 -28.72 -19.93 11.99
CA TRP A 83 -28.36 -21.13 12.76
C TRP A 83 -27.12 -20.89 13.67
N VAL A 84 -26.07 -20.25 13.14
CA VAL A 84 -24.88 -19.89 13.94
C VAL A 84 -25.25 -18.93 15.08
N LEU A 85 -26.02 -17.88 14.76
CA LEU A 85 -26.40 -16.86 15.76
C LEU A 85 -27.29 -17.44 16.85
N LEU A 86 -28.17 -18.38 16.55
CA LEU A 86 -29.01 -19.09 17.54
C LEU A 86 -28.12 -19.90 18.51
N ARG A 87 -27.10 -20.59 18.02
CA ARG A 87 -26.15 -21.30 18.87
C ARG A 87 -25.38 -20.36 19.81
N LEU A 88 -25.07 -19.15 19.34
CA LEU A 88 -24.48 -18.12 20.20
C LEU A 88 -25.48 -17.54 21.19
N ALA A 89 -26.76 -17.45 20.81
CA ALA A 89 -27.83 -17.02 21.71
C ALA A 89 -28.05 -18.00 22.87
N ASP A 90 -27.93 -19.31 22.61
CA ASP A 90 -28.08 -20.36 23.65
C ASP A 90 -27.04 -20.22 24.80
N VAL A 91 -25.87 -19.58 24.56
CA VAL A 91 -24.82 -19.37 25.56
C VAL A 91 -24.79 -17.95 26.16
N ARG A 92 -25.83 -17.16 25.95
CA ARG A 92 -25.95 -15.79 26.47
C ARG A 92 -26.07 -15.80 28.00
N THR A 93 -25.23 -14.99 28.65
CA THR A 93 -25.24 -14.74 30.07
C THR A 93 -25.08 -13.25 30.33
N PRO A 94 -25.63 -12.69 31.45
CA PRO A 94 -25.56 -11.25 31.70
C PRO A 94 -24.12 -10.70 31.65
N TRP A 95 -23.18 -11.33 32.36
CA TRP A 95 -21.78 -10.86 32.40
C TRP A 95 -21.07 -10.90 31.03
N LEU A 96 -21.32 -11.95 30.23
CA LEU A 96 -20.73 -12.09 28.91
C LEU A 96 -21.35 -11.08 27.93
N THR A 97 -22.64 -10.79 28.10
CA THR A 97 -23.35 -9.74 27.34
C THR A 97 -22.77 -8.35 27.63
N ASP A 98 -22.46 -8.05 28.92
CA ASP A 98 -21.84 -6.77 29.28
C ASP A 98 -20.44 -6.64 28.70
N VAL A 99 -19.64 -7.71 28.72
CA VAL A 99 -18.32 -7.76 28.09
C VAL A 99 -18.44 -7.58 26.58
N ALA A 100 -19.35 -8.29 25.93
CA ALA A 100 -19.56 -8.19 24.49
C ALA A 100 -20.03 -6.78 24.08
N ASN A 101 -20.92 -6.15 24.87
CA ASN A 101 -21.37 -4.77 24.66
C ASN A 101 -20.19 -3.78 24.82
N GLY A 102 -19.32 -3.96 25.81
CA GLY A 102 -18.13 -3.15 25.99
C GLY A 102 -17.18 -3.23 24.80
N ILE A 103 -16.94 -4.44 24.29
CA ILE A 103 -16.11 -4.67 23.08
C ILE A 103 -16.76 -4.05 21.85
N ASN A 104 -18.07 -4.23 21.67
CA ASN A 104 -18.82 -3.67 20.55
C ASN A 104 -18.86 -2.13 20.60
N ALA A 105 -19.04 -1.53 21.77
CA ALA A 105 -19.02 -0.08 21.96
C ALA A 105 -17.64 0.51 21.63
N ALA A 106 -16.56 -0.15 22.05
CA ALA A 106 -15.21 0.23 21.65
C ALA A 106 -14.99 0.09 20.13
N GLY A 107 -15.57 -0.95 19.52
CA GLY A 107 -15.47 -1.21 18.08
C GLY A 107 -16.35 -0.30 17.21
N ASN A 108 -17.48 0.19 17.68
CA ASN A 108 -18.35 1.10 16.93
C ASN A 108 -18.11 2.59 17.23
N GLY A 109 -17.53 2.90 18.38
CA GLY A 109 -17.33 4.25 18.86
C GLY A 109 -15.90 4.75 18.68
N TRP A 110 -15.34 5.29 19.75
CA TRP A 110 -14.03 5.97 19.76
C TRP A 110 -12.81 5.01 19.66
N GLY A 111 -12.96 3.75 19.97
CA GLY A 111 -11.81 2.81 20.06
C GLY A 111 -11.10 2.60 18.73
N ILE A 112 -11.84 2.36 17.64
CA ILE A 112 -11.26 2.19 16.30
C ILE A 112 -10.56 3.47 15.81
N PRO A 113 -11.15 4.67 15.87
CA PRO A 113 -10.45 5.92 15.58
C PRO A 113 -9.17 6.12 16.40
N VAL A 114 -9.19 5.83 17.69
CA VAL A 114 -7.99 5.94 18.56
C VAL A 114 -6.90 4.99 18.09
N ILE A 115 -7.21 3.74 17.77
CA ILE A 115 -6.24 2.78 17.21
C ILE A 115 -5.67 3.34 15.89
N GLY A 116 -6.52 3.82 14.99
CA GLY A 116 -6.11 4.38 13.70
C GLY A 116 -5.16 5.58 13.85
N VAL A 117 -5.54 6.55 14.67
CA VAL A 117 -4.70 7.72 14.99
C VAL A 117 -3.38 7.30 15.63
N SER A 118 -3.42 6.34 16.57
CA SER A 118 -2.20 5.82 17.21
C SER A 118 -1.24 5.20 16.19
N VAL A 119 -1.74 4.41 15.25
CA VAL A 119 -0.94 3.81 14.17
C VAL A 119 -0.33 4.90 13.29
N VAL A 120 -1.10 5.91 12.88
CA VAL A 120 -0.62 7.07 12.12
C VAL A 120 0.50 7.78 12.85
N VAL A 121 0.28 8.14 14.12
CA VAL A 121 1.27 8.85 14.96
C VAL A 121 2.55 8.02 15.10
N LEU A 122 2.44 6.73 15.38
CA LEU A 122 3.62 5.86 15.50
C LEU A 122 4.41 5.78 14.18
N ILE A 123 3.74 5.62 13.03
CA ILE A 123 4.41 5.61 11.74
C ILE A 123 5.11 6.96 11.47
N MET A 124 4.51 8.09 11.88
CA MET A 124 5.10 9.43 11.78
C MET A 124 6.32 9.61 12.69
N VAL A 125 6.23 9.23 13.95
CA VAL A 125 7.34 9.28 14.92
C VAL A 125 8.57 8.52 14.40
N PHE A 126 8.36 7.36 13.80
CA PHE A 126 9.44 6.60 13.16
C PHE A 126 9.83 7.13 11.76
N ARG A 127 9.28 8.29 11.33
CA ARG A 127 9.58 8.96 10.04
C ARG A 127 9.42 8.07 8.80
N ARG A 128 8.43 7.18 8.82
CA ARG A 128 8.18 6.23 7.71
C ARG A 128 7.14 6.77 6.74
N TRP A 129 7.41 7.91 6.15
CA TRP A 129 6.47 8.67 5.33
C TRP A 129 5.86 7.87 4.17
N ARG A 130 6.65 7.00 3.54
CA ARG A 130 6.16 6.13 2.47
C ARG A 130 5.15 5.10 2.98
N HIS A 131 5.44 4.45 4.12
CA HIS A 131 4.50 3.52 4.75
C HIS A 131 3.24 4.25 5.21
N LEU A 132 3.36 5.47 5.71
CA LEU A 132 2.23 6.32 6.07
C LEU A 132 1.34 6.62 4.85
N ALA A 133 1.93 7.06 3.74
CA ALA A 133 1.18 7.36 2.51
C ALA A 133 0.44 6.11 1.99
N VAL A 134 1.09 4.94 2.00
CA VAL A 134 0.46 3.68 1.59
C VAL A 134 -0.64 3.26 2.55
N PHE A 135 -0.44 3.45 3.85
CA PHE A 135 -1.46 3.17 4.86
C PHE A 135 -2.70 4.04 4.66
N LEU A 136 -2.53 5.37 4.59
CA LEU A 136 -3.63 6.30 4.35
C LEU A 136 -4.34 6.05 3.01
N GLY A 137 -3.58 5.76 1.95
CA GLY A 137 -4.14 5.36 0.66
C GLY A 137 -4.95 4.06 0.74
N SER A 138 -4.51 3.08 1.53
CA SER A 138 -5.27 1.85 1.73
C SER A 138 -6.56 2.06 2.51
N LEU A 139 -6.55 2.96 3.50
CA LEU A 139 -7.76 3.33 4.24
C LEU A 139 -8.76 4.08 3.34
N PHE A 140 -8.28 5.00 2.51
CA PHE A 140 -9.12 5.70 1.55
C PHE A 140 -9.79 4.72 0.57
N VAL A 141 -9.02 3.78 0.01
CA VAL A 141 -9.59 2.74 -0.88
C VAL A 141 -10.59 1.86 -0.15
N LEU A 142 -10.31 1.50 1.11
CA LEU A 142 -11.25 0.69 1.90
C LEU A 142 -12.54 1.44 2.17
N GLU A 143 -12.48 2.73 2.51
CA GLU A 143 -13.66 3.58 2.74
C GLU A 143 -14.51 3.72 1.48
N GLU A 144 -13.90 4.02 0.34
CA GLU A 144 -14.60 4.13 -0.94
C GLU A 144 -15.21 2.80 -1.38
N VAL A 145 -14.46 1.70 -1.31
CA VAL A 145 -14.93 0.38 -1.78
C VAL A 145 -15.89 -0.27 -0.78
N ALA A 146 -15.50 -0.36 0.49
CA ALA A 146 -16.29 -1.05 1.50
C ALA A 146 -17.40 -0.17 2.06
N GLY A 147 -17.08 1.10 2.39
CA GLY A 147 -18.00 2.04 3.03
C GLY A 147 -19.02 2.63 2.09
N GLN A 148 -18.67 2.84 0.81
CA GLN A 148 -19.64 3.43 -0.12
C GLN A 148 -20.18 2.42 -1.13
N TRP A 149 -19.33 1.81 -1.95
CA TRP A 149 -19.81 0.98 -3.06
C TRP A 149 -20.49 -0.32 -2.61
N ILE A 150 -19.88 -1.05 -1.67
CA ILE A 150 -20.40 -2.34 -1.24
C ILE A 150 -21.53 -2.15 -0.24
N TYR A 151 -21.33 -1.28 0.75
CA TYR A 151 -22.31 -1.03 1.80
C TYR A 151 -23.62 -0.44 1.26
N GLU A 152 -23.53 0.60 0.41
CA GLU A 152 -24.70 1.21 -0.24
C GLU A 152 -25.28 0.31 -1.34
N GLY A 153 -24.47 -0.52 -1.98
CA GLY A 153 -24.94 -1.46 -3.02
C GLY A 153 -25.66 -2.66 -2.46
N LEU A 154 -25.20 -3.23 -1.35
CA LEU A 154 -25.80 -4.42 -0.76
C LEU A 154 -27.03 -4.10 0.11
N THR A 155 -27.02 -2.97 0.81
CA THR A 155 -28.11 -2.51 1.71
C THR A 155 -28.71 -3.61 2.59
N ARG A 156 -27.87 -4.54 3.09
CA ARG A 156 -28.32 -5.74 3.79
C ARG A 156 -28.84 -5.40 5.19
N PRO A 157 -30.08 -5.74 5.54
CA PRO A 157 -30.61 -5.56 6.89
C PRO A 157 -29.86 -6.37 7.94
N ARG A 158 -30.11 -6.07 9.21
CA ARG A 158 -29.53 -6.81 10.34
C ARG A 158 -30.09 -8.23 10.41
N PRO A 159 -29.50 -9.15 11.21
CA PRO A 159 -29.93 -10.54 11.30
C PRO A 159 -31.40 -10.73 11.61
N TYR A 160 -31.99 -11.74 10.96
CA TYR A 160 -33.35 -12.22 11.22
C TYR A 160 -33.37 -13.43 12.16
N GLY A 161 -34.50 -13.73 12.78
CA GLY A 161 -34.72 -14.97 13.51
C GLY A 161 -34.05 -15.07 14.88
N VAL A 162 -33.30 -14.04 15.29
CA VAL A 162 -32.60 -13.94 16.58
C VAL A 162 -32.77 -12.55 17.16
N THR A 163 -32.92 -12.42 18.47
CA THR A 163 -33.00 -11.12 19.13
C THR A 163 -31.68 -10.40 19.12
N ILE A 164 -31.63 -9.19 18.56
CA ILE A 164 -30.47 -8.30 18.57
C ILE A 164 -30.41 -7.62 19.93
N ILE A 165 -29.31 -7.83 20.68
CA ILE A 165 -29.15 -7.30 22.04
C ILE A 165 -28.02 -6.25 22.14
N GLY A 166 -27.27 -6.01 21.08
CA GLY A 166 -26.20 -5.00 21.01
C GLY A 166 -26.63 -3.73 20.30
N SER A 167 -25.87 -2.65 20.55
CA SER A 167 -25.99 -1.42 19.78
C SER A 167 -25.41 -1.56 18.37
N TRP A 168 -26.09 -1.00 17.38
CA TRP A 168 -25.68 -1.04 15.98
C TRP A 168 -26.13 0.23 15.24
N GLY A 169 -25.53 0.52 14.09
CA GLY A 169 -25.94 1.57 13.16
C GLY A 169 -25.85 1.08 11.72
N GLY A 170 -26.81 1.50 10.89
CA GLY A 170 -26.88 1.20 9.47
C GLY A 170 -27.01 -0.29 9.12
N TYR A 171 -26.71 -0.63 7.87
CA TYR A 171 -26.74 -1.99 7.33
C TYR A 171 -25.63 -2.89 7.87
N SER A 172 -25.76 -4.22 7.67
CA SER A 172 -24.84 -5.20 8.25
C SER A 172 -23.62 -5.52 7.34
N ALA A 173 -23.76 -5.46 6.02
CA ALA A 173 -22.75 -5.92 5.06
C ALA A 173 -22.04 -4.78 4.32
N PRO A 174 -20.70 -4.79 4.27
CA PRO A 174 -19.78 -5.57 5.10
C PRO A 174 -19.76 -5.05 6.54
N SER A 175 -19.29 -5.86 7.51
CA SER A 175 -19.08 -5.35 8.87
C SER A 175 -17.97 -4.29 8.88
N VAL A 176 -18.37 -3.01 8.78
CA VAL A 176 -17.46 -1.86 8.67
C VAL A 176 -16.50 -1.76 9.87
N PRO A 177 -16.95 -1.92 11.15
CA PRO A 177 -16.04 -1.88 12.29
C PRO A 177 -14.97 -2.97 12.22
N VAL A 178 -15.32 -4.17 11.77
CA VAL A 178 -14.36 -5.29 11.65
C VAL A 178 -13.38 -5.03 10.49
N ALA A 179 -13.86 -4.51 9.36
CA ALA A 179 -13.01 -4.14 8.23
C ALA A 179 -12.00 -3.05 8.60
N ALA A 180 -12.45 -1.99 9.29
CA ALA A 180 -11.62 -0.89 9.75
C ALA A 180 -10.55 -1.36 10.77
N LEU A 181 -10.95 -2.11 11.80
CA LEU A 181 -10.02 -2.67 12.78
C LEU A 181 -8.97 -3.56 12.10
N THR A 182 -9.40 -4.40 11.16
CA THR A 182 -8.50 -5.27 10.40
C THR A 182 -7.49 -4.45 9.60
N ALA A 183 -7.92 -3.40 8.91
CA ALA A 183 -7.02 -2.53 8.15
C ALA A 183 -6.02 -1.80 9.06
N PHE A 184 -6.46 -1.29 10.21
CA PHE A 184 -5.57 -0.61 11.16
C PHE A 184 -4.52 -1.55 11.75
N LEU A 185 -4.92 -2.75 12.17
CA LEU A 185 -3.99 -3.74 12.72
C LEU A 185 -3.03 -4.26 11.65
N MET A 186 -3.49 -4.51 10.43
CA MET A 186 -2.60 -4.89 9.31
C MET A 186 -1.66 -3.75 8.95
N GLY A 187 -2.14 -2.50 8.94
CA GLY A 187 -1.30 -1.31 8.76
C GLY A 187 -0.21 -1.20 9.83
N ALA A 188 -0.54 -1.41 11.11
CA ALA A 188 0.43 -1.46 12.19
C ALA A 188 1.46 -2.59 12.00
N VAL A 189 1.00 -3.80 11.67
CA VAL A 189 1.87 -4.96 11.45
C VAL A 189 2.87 -4.73 10.30
N PHE A 190 2.41 -4.22 9.18
CA PHE A 190 3.28 -4.01 8.02
C PHE A 190 4.07 -2.70 8.07
N GLY A 191 3.52 -1.66 8.69
CA GLY A 191 4.17 -0.35 8.83
C GLY A 191 5.16 -0.27 9.98
N LEU A 192 4.95 -1.02 11.07
CA LEU A 192 5.74 -0.88 12.30
C LEU A 192 6.54 -2.12 12.66
N VAL A 193 6.11 -3.34 12.32
CA VAL A 193 6.77 -4.56 12.79
C VAL A 193 7.76 -5.09 11.76
N VAL A 194 8.97 -5.42 12.22
CA VAL A 194 10.03 -6.00 11.37
C VAL A 194 9.60 -7.36 10.80
N PRO A 195 9.99 -7.69 9.56
CA PRO A 195 9.75 -9.01 8.97
C PRO A 195 10.33 -10.16 9.79
N GLY A 196 9.79 -11.38 9.59
CA GLY A 196 10.22 -12.58 10.29
C GLY A 196 9.30 -12.95 11.47
N ARG A 197 9.83 -13.65 12.47
CA ARG A 197 9.08 -14.13 13.66
C ARG A 197 8.27 -13.04 14.37
N PRO A 198 8.81 -11.82 14.61
CA PRO A 198 8.04 -10.76 15.28
C PRO A 198 6.75 -10.41 14.50
N ARG A 199 6.83 -10.31 13.16
CA ARG A 199 5.67 -10.03 12.33
C ARG A 199 4.66 -11.19 12.33
N THR A 200 5.13 -12.43 12.44
CA THR A 200 4.23 -13.60 12.56
C THR A 200 3.44 -13.55 13.87
N TYR A 201 4.11 -13.25 14.99
CA TYR A 201 3.43 -13.06 16.27
C TYR A 201 2.46 -11.87 16.26
N ALA A 202 2.87 -10.74 15.66
CA ALA A 202 2.01 -9.57 15.52
C ALA A 202 0.75 -9.87 14.70
N LYS A 203 0.86 -10.67 13.64
CA LYS A 203 -0.30 -11.13 12.85
C LYS A 203 -1.21 -12.04 13.68
N ALA A 204 -0.65 -12.93 14.49
CA ALA A 204 -1.44 -13.81 15.34
C ALA A 204 -2.21 -12.98 16.39
N ILE A 205 -1.56 -12.02 17.04
CA ILE A 205 -2.20 -11.10 17.98
C ILE A 205 -3.32 -10.30 17.29
N ALA A 206 -3.04 -9.74 16.10
CA ALA A 206 -4.03 -9.01 15.33
C ALA A 206 -5.24 -9.90 14.99
N ALA A 207 -5.00 -11.15 14.58
CA ALA A 207 -6.07 -12.11 14.29
C ALA A 207 -6.94 -12.40 15.51
N VAL A 208 -6.35 -12.54 16.69
CA VAL A 208 -7.10 -12.73 17.96
C VAL A 208 -7.94 -11.49 18.27
N VAL A 209 -7.38 -10.28 18.16
CA VAL A 209 -8.12 -9.03 18.44
C VAL A 209 -9.29 -8.85 17.47
N ILE A 210 -9.08 -9.14 16.17
CA ILE A 210 -10.14 -9.10 15.15
C ILE A 210 -11.23 -10.14 15.47
N ALA A 211 -10.83 -11.37 15.83
CA ALA A 211 -11.76 -12.43 16.19
C ALA A 211 -12.58 -12.09 17.43
N VAL A 212 -12.00 -11.45 18.44
CA VAL A 212 -12.70 -11.01 19.64
C VAL A 212 -13.81 -10.00 19.30
N LEU A 213 -13.50 -8.98 18.48
CA LEU A 213 -14.54 -8.03 18.02
C LEU A 213 -15.60 -8.74 17.16
N GLY A 214 -15.19 -9.57 16.21
CA GLY A 214 -16.12 -10.32 15.36
C GLY A 214 -17.05 -11.21 16.19
N LEU A 215 -16.51 -11.99 17.12
CA LEU A 215 -17.29 -12.86 18.00
C LEU A 215 -18.23 -12.06 18.91
N ALA A 216 -17.80 -10.91 19.44
CA ALA A 216 -18.68 -10.05 20.23
C ALA A 216 -19.88 -9.55 19.39
N ARG A 217 -19.66 -9.15 18.13
CA ARG A 217 -20.72 -8.71 17.23
C ARG A 217 -21.70 -9.85 16.87
N LEU A 218 -21.16 -11.06 16.67
CA LEU A 218 -22.00 -12.25 16.44
C LEU A 218 -22.80 -12.66 17.68
N TYR A 219 -22.19 -12.64 18.86
CA TYR A 219 -22.85 -12.94 20.12
C TYR A 219 -24.02 -11.99 20.38
N LEU A 220 -23.84 -10.70 20.07
CA LEU A 220 -24.87 -9.68 20.20
C LEU A 220 -25.89 -9.72 19.06
N ALA A 221 -25.68 -10.57 18.05
CA ALA A 221 -26.48 -10.69 16.83
C ALA A 221 -26.60 -9.38 16.04
N VAL A 222 -25.61 -8.50 16.09
CA VAL A 222 -25.63 -7.24 15.34
C VAL A 222 -25.19 -7.39 13.88
N ASP A 223 -24.36 -8.38 13.55
CA ASP A 223 -23.92 -8.71 12.19
C ASP A 223 -24.15 -10.19 11.88
N HIS A 224 -24.24 -10.52 10.58
CA HIS A 224 -24.22 -11.91 10.16
C HIS A 224 -22.78 -12.46 10.15
N PRO A 225 -22.57 -13.78 10.34
CA PRO A 225 -21.25 -14.40 10.26
C PRO A 225 -20.49 -14.12 8.96
N ASP A 226 -21.14 -14.18 7.81
CA ASP A 226 -20.55 -13.88 6.51
C ASP A 226 -20.19 -12.40 6.35
N ASP A 227 -20.95 -11.46 6.93
CA ASP A 227 -20.63 -10.03 6.92
C ASP A 227 -19.35 -9.72 7.71
N VAL A 228 -19.14 -10.42 8.84
CA VAL A 228 -17.90 -10.33 9.63
C VAL A 228 -16.70 -10.87 8.84
N LEU A 229 -16.85 -12.06 8.24
CA LEU A 229 -15.81 -12.66 7.40
C LEU A 229 -15.47 -11.78 6.18
N PHE A 230 -16.50 -11.19 5.58
CA PHE A 230 -16.34 -10.28 4.45
C PHE A 230 -15.57 -9.00 4.87
N GLY A 231 -15.90 -8.42 6.02
CA GLY A 231 -15.17 -7.29 6.60
C GLY A 231 -13.67 -7.60 6.82
N VAL A 232 -13.37 -8.78 7.41
CA VAL A 232 -11.99 -9.25 7.59
C VAL A 232 -11.28 -9.40 6.24
N ALA A 233 -11.93 -10.06 5.27
CA ALA A 233 -11.35 -10.31 3.95
C ALA A 233 -11.01 -9.00 3.22
N LEU A 234 -11.91 -8.02 3.24
CA LEU A 234 -11.68 -6.69 2.65
C LEU A 234 -10.54 -5.95 3.34
N GLY A 235 -10.56 -5.87 4.67
CA GLY A 235 -9.50 -5.20 5.44
C GLY A 235 -8.12 -5.81 5.20
N VAL A 236 -8.02 -7.14 5.17
CA VAL A 236 -6.77 -7.85 4.84
C VAL A 236 -6.38 -7.61 3.38
N ALA A 237 -7.30 -7.85 2.43
CA ALA A 237 -6.99 -7.80 1.01
C ALA A 237 -6.49 -6.42 0.58
N VAL A 238 -7.20 -5.35 0.93
CA VAL A 238 -6.84 -3.98 0.55
C VAL A 238 -5.52 -3.57 1.20
N THR A 239 -5.38 -3.74 2.51
CA THR A 239 -4.19 -3.26 3.23
C THR A 239 -2.95 -4.07 2.88
N VAL A 240 -3.03 -5.41 2.89
CA VAL A 240 -1.87 -6.26 2.56
C VAL A 240 -1.44 -6.09 1.11
N ALA A 241 -2.40 -5.97 0.16
CA ALA A 241 -2.09 -5.70 -1.23
C ALA A 241 -1.37 -4.35 -1.40
N ALA A 242 -1.87 -3.28 -0.75
CA ALA A 242 -1.25 -1.97 -0.79
C ALA A 242 0.21 -2.00 -0.28
N PHE A 243 0.44 -2.54 0.92
CA PHE A 243 1.80 -2.63 1.48
C PHE A 243 2.72 -3.52 0.64
N ARG A 244 2.21 -4.65 0.15
CA ARG A 244 3.00 -5.56 -0.65
C ARG A 244 3.38 -4.97 -2.01
N TYR A 245 2.50 -4.17 -2.61
CA TYR A 245 2.74 -3.58 -3.92
C TYR A 245 3.60 -2.32 -3.83
N PHE A 246 3.32 -1.42 -2.88
CA PHE A 246 3.94 -0.11 -2.82
C PHE A 246 5.10 0.01 -1.82
N THR A 247 5.12 -0.83 -0.77
CA THR A 247 6.20 -0.87 0.25
C THR A 247 6.66 -2.30 0.54
N PRO A 248 7.11 -3.08 -0.50
CA PRO A 248 7.66 -4.40 -0.25
C PRO A 248 8.82 -4.33 0.73
N SER A 249 8.83 -5.21 1.74
CA SER A 249 9.81 -5.18 2.84
C SER A 249 11.26 -5.37 2.39
N GLU A 250 11.48 -5.98 1.22
CA GLU A 250 12.79 -6.19 0.62
C GLU A 250 13.41 -4.86 0.16
N SER A 251 12.60 -3.95 -0.38
CA SER A 251 13.06 -2.66 -0.91
C SER A 251 12.88 -1.50 0.07
N PHE A 252 11.92 -1.63 0.99
CA PHE A 252 11.60 -0.62 2.01
C PHE A 252 11.57 -1.27 3.39
N PRO A 253 12.74 -1.61 3.93
CA PRO A 253 12.82 -2.33 5.19
C PRO A 253 12.32 -1.49 6.37
N VAL A 254 11.69 -2.18 7.35
CA VAL A 254 11.29 -1.61 8.63
C VAL A 254 12.45 -1.77 9.60
N ALA A 255 13.12 -0.68 10.02
CA ALA A 255 14.24 -0.66 10.98
C ALA A 255 13.98 0.31 12.13
N TYR A 256 14.41 -0.08 13.35
CA TYR A 256 14.29 0.77 14.54
C TYR A 256 15.62 1.40 14.97
N ARG A 257 16.76 0.86 14.53
CA ARG A 257 18.11 1.38 14.82
C ARG A 257 18.92 1.42 13.55
N ARG A 258 19.69 2.49 13.37
CA ARG A 258 20.70 2.59 12.31
C ARG A 258 21.75 1.49 12.53
N GLY A 259 22.18 0.83 11.46
CA GLY A 259 23.23 -0.19 11.48
C GLY A 259 22.83 -1.59 11.95
N ARG A 260 21.56 -1.89 12.27
CA ARG A 260 21.11 -3.25 12.54
C ARG A 260 20.27 -3.83 11.40
N THR A 261 20.69 -5.03 10.99
CA THR A 261 20.16 -5.82 9.86
C THR A 261 18.84 -6.53 10.22
N ALA A 262 17.79 -5.77 10.55
CA ALA A 262 16.56 -6.37 11.10
C ALA A 262 15.57 -6.92 10.04
N HIS A 263 15.93 -6.97 8.73
CA HIS A 263 14.85 -6.96 7.74
C HIS A 263 14.85 -8.06 6.73
N VAL A 264 15.90 -8.83 6.66
CA VAL A 264 15.95 -9.92 5.70
C VAL A 264 15.95 -11.21 6.46
N ASP A 265 14.84 -11.90 6.40
CA ASP A 265 14.77 -13.27 6.86
C ASP A 265 15.54 -14.14 5.85
N VAL A 266 16.83 -14.30 6.10
CA VAL A 266 17.72 -15.25 5.41
C VAL A 266 17.83 -16.57 6.18
N GLY A 267 17.02 -16.74 7.22
CA GLY A 267 16.89 -17.95 8.00
C GLY A 267 15.86 -18.93 7.44
N GLY A 268 15.66 -20.04 8.14
CA GLY A 268 14.65 -21.04 7.82
C GLY A 268 14.74 -21.57 6.39
N ARG A 269 13.59 -21.79 5.76
CA ARG A 269 13.49 -22.34 4.38
C ARG A 269 14.20 -21.52 3.33
N ARG A 270 14.22 -20.18 3.46
CA ARG A 270 14.89 -19.31 2.49
C ARG A 270 16.41 -19.41 2.58
N GLY A 271 16.95 -19.41 3.79
CA GLY A 271 18.37 -19.62 4.02
C GLY A 271 18.84 -20.98 3.50
N GLU A 272 18.03 -22.02 3.72
CA GLU A 272 18.30 -23.35 3.18
C GLU A 272 18.29 -23.37 1.65
N ALA A 273 17.30 -22.74 1.02
CA ALA A 273 17.26 -22.61 -0.44
C ALA A 273 18.47 -21.85 -1.00
N ILE A 274 18.93 -20.79 -0.33
CA ILE A 274 20.18 -20.08 -0.72
C ILE A 274 21.37 -21.01 -0.63
N ARG A 275 21.54 -21.78 0.45
CA ARG A 275 22.65 -22.73 0.61
C ARG A 275 22.65 -23.80 -0.48
N LEU A 276 21.48 -24.43 -0.68
CA LEU A 276 21.33 -25.47 -1.70
C LEU A 276 21.59 -24.93 -3.10
N ALA A 277 20.97 -23.81 -3.47
CA ALA A 277 21.15 -23.21 -4.78
C ALA A 277 22.60 -22.77 -5.04
N THR A 278 23.30 -22.21 -4.04
CA THR A 278 24.70 -21.79 -4.16
C THR A 278 25.62 -23.00 -4.33
N ARG A 279 25.38 -24.07 -3.56
CA ARG A 279 26.14 -25.32 -3.71
C ARG A 279 25.93 -25.95 -5.08
N ASP A 280 24.67 -26.07 -5.50
CA ASP A 280 24.32 -26.80 -6.74
C ASP A 280 24.73 -26.04 -8.01
N GLN A 281 24.74 -24.71 -7.99
CA GLN A 281 25.02 -23.89 -9.16
C GLN A 281 26.44 -23.33 -9.22
N LEU A 282 27.11 -23.09 -8.08
CA LEU A 282 28.47 -22.55 -8.02
C LEU A 282 29.48 -23.52 -7.36
N GLY A 283 29.05 -24.61 -6.76
CA GLY A 283 29.91 -25.54 -6.03
C GLY A 283 30.42 -24.98 -4.68
N LEU A 284 29.82 -23.88 -4.18
CA LEU A 284 30.22 -23.24 -2.93
C LEU A 284 29.33 -23.71 -1.78
N THR A 285 29.92 -24.29 -0.75
CA THR A 285 29.18 -24.69 0.47
C THR A 285 29.08 -23.51 1.43
N VAL A 286 27.86 -22.95 1.58
CA VAL A 286 27.60 -21.80 2.45
C VAL A 286 27.36 -22.27 3.88
N ARG A 287 28.22 -21.87 4.83
CA ARG A 287 28.10 -22.15 6.28
C ARG A 287 27.30 -21.07 7.00
N GLU A 288 27.52 -19.82 6.67
CA GLU A 288 26.88 -18.70 7.33
C GLU A 288 26.36 -17.67 6.31
N ILE A 289 25.19 -17.08 6.56
CA ILE A 289 24.60 -16.01 5.76
C ILE A 289 24.35 -14.84 6.70
N LYS A 290 25.04 -13.71 6.46
CA LYS A 290 24.85 -12.46 7.21
C LYS A 290 24.46 -11.33 6.26
N PRO A 291 23.33 -10.65 6.49
CA PRO A 291 23.04 -9.39 5.81
C PRO A 291 24.05 -8.32 6.21
N VAL A 292 24.47 -7.47 5.28
CA VAL A 292 25.45 -6.39 5.49
C VAL A 292 24.97 -5.10 4.81
N GLY A 293 25.36 -3.94 5.34
CA GLY A 293 25.22 -2.64 4.65
C GLY A 293 23.80 -2.23 4.27
N LEU A 294 22.78 -2.51 5.07
CA LEU A 294 21.36 -2.34 4.71
C LEU A 294 20.86 -0.88 4.64
N GLU A 295 21.66 0.11 4.98
CA GLU A 295 21.23 1.52 4.97
C GLU A 295 20.92 2.06 3.55
N SER A 296 21.42 1.40 2.50
CA SER A 296 21.26 1.80 1.09
C SER A 296 20.66 0.73 0.18
N SER A 297 19.96 -0.26 0.71
CA SER A 297 19.54 -1.48 -0.01
C SER A 297 18.28 -1.36 -0.89
N ALA A 298 17.94 -0.17 -1.37
CA ALA A 298 16.76 0.01 -2.23
C ALA A 298 16.79 -0.84 -3.53
N GLY A 299 17.99 -1.15 -4.03
CA GLY A 299 18.20 -1.89 -5.28
C GLY A 299 18.40 -3.40 -5.12
N SER A 300 18.95 -3.85 -3.99
CA SER A 300 19.24 -5.27 -3.71
C SER A 300 19.36 -5.52 -2.21
N THR A 301 19.40 -6.79 -1.81
CA THR A 301 19.72 -7.18 -0.44
C THR A 301 21.15 -7.68 -0.37
N PRO A 302 22.11 -6.92 0.19
CA PRO A 302 23.49 -7.34 0.32
C PRO A 302 23.68 -8.36 1.42
N LEU A 303 24.43 -9.42 1.12
CA LEU A 303 24.72 -10.55 2.01
C LEU A 303 26.22 -10.83 2.02
N ARG A 304 26.77 -11.16 3.16
CA ARG A 304 28.07 -11.81 3.31
C ARG A 304 27.85 -13.29 3.58
N LEU A 305 28.45 -14.12 2.73
CA LEU A 305 28.38 -15.58 2.86
C LEU A 305 29.75 -16.10 3.29
N ARG A 306 29.79 -16.90 4.36
CA ARG A 306 30.95 -17.69 4.71
C ARG A 306 30.88 -18.99 3.94
N VAL A 307 31.91 -19.29 3.15
CA VAL A 307 31.87 -20.43 2.23
C VAL A 307 33.06 -21.36 2.46
N GLU A 308 32.86 -22.64 2.15
CA GLU A 308 33.91 -23.65 2.05
C GLU A 308 34.03 -24.13 0.61
N GLY A 309 35.24 -24.46 0.18
CA GLY A 309 35.51 -24.89 -1.19
C GLY A 309 35.57 -23.76 -2.21
N GLY A 310 35.59 -22.50 -1.74
CA GLY A 310 35.70 -21.30 -2.57
C GLY A 310 37.14 -20.76 -2.62
N PRO A 311 37.41 -19.73 -3.45
CA PRO A 311 38.71 -19.06 -3.53
C PRO A 311 39.02 -18.26 -2.25
N GLU A 312 38.02 -17.86 -1.49
CA GLU A 312 38.12 -17.07 -0.26
C GLU A 312 37.16 -17.60 0.80
N GLU A 313 37.43 -17.31 2.09
CA GLU A 313 36.52 -17.70 3.21
C GLU A 313 35.18 -17.01 3.14
N TYR A 314 35.15 -15.77 2.63
CA TYR A 314 33.94 -14.97 2.52
C TYR A 314 33.72 -14.55 1.08
N VAL A 315 32.46 -14.60 0.65
CA VAL A 315 32.02 -14.02 -0.62
C VAL A 315 30.90 -13.03 -0.36
N PHE A 316 30.79 -12.02 -1.22
CA PHE A 316 29.69 -11.08 -1.19
C PHE A 316 28.58 -11.54 -2.14
N ALA A 317 27.36 -11.31 -1.76
CA ALA A 317 26.23 -11.64 -2.61
C ALA A 317 25.15 -10.58 -2.53
N LYS A 318 24.57 -10.24 -3.66
CA LYS A 318 23.40 -9.36 -3.76
C LYS A 318 22.17 -10.18 -4.16
N LEU A 319 21.19 -10.20 -3.29
CA LEU A 319 19.91 -10.89 -3.52
C LEU A 319 18.90 -9.93 -4.14
N TYR A 320 18.33 -10.34 -5.27
CA TYR A 320 17.36 -9.58 -6.06
C TYR A 320 16.01 -10.26 -6.07
N THR A 321 14.93 -9.47 -5.91
CA THR A 321 13.55 -9.93 -5.91
C THR A 321 12.68 -9.07 -6.82
N LYS A 322 11.46 -9.50 -7.09
CA LYS A 322 10.46 -8.66 -7.80
C LYS A 322 10.20 -7.31 -7.11
N GLY A 323 10.38 -7.24 -5.78
CA GLY A 323 10.29 -6.00 -5.01
C GLY A 323 11.30 -4.96 -5.47
N HIS A 324 12.56 -5.37 -5.68
CA HIS A 324 13.64 -4.50 -6.16
C HIS A 324 13.38 -3.99 -7.58
N VAL A 325 12.90 -4.85 -8.49
CA VAL A 325 12.53 -4.42 -9.86
C VAL A 325 11.39 -3.38 -9.84
N ARG A 326 10.40 -3.53 -8.95
CA ARG A 326 9.34 -2.54 -8.79
C ARG A 326 9.89 -1.21 -8.24
N ALA A 327 10.77 -1.28 -7.25
CA ALA A 327 11.42 -0.09 -6.69
C ALA A 327 12.23 0.67 -7.76
N ASP A 328 12.98 -0.06 -8.60
CA ASP A 328 13.72 0.49 -9.74
C ASP A 328 12.80 1.19 -10.74
N ARG A 329 11.67 0.57 -11.11
CA ARG A 329 10.68 1.18 -12.00
C ARG A 329 10.13 2.50 -11.46
N TRP A 330 9.75 2.54 -10.19
CA TRP A 330 9.27 3.75 -9.54
C TRP A 330 10.35 4.83 -9.49
N TYR A 331 11.59 4.44 -9.19
CA TYR A 331 12.73 5.35 -9.15
C TYR A 331 13.00 5.96 -10.54
N LYS A 332 13.06 5.12 -11.59
CA LYS A 332 13.29 5.58 -12.98
C LYS A 332 12.12 6.43 -13.51
N MET A 333 10.88 6.04 -13.22
CA MET A 333 9.71 6.85 -13.55
C MET A 333 9.79 8.24 -12.90
N TRP A 334 10.18 8.30 -11.62
CA TRP A 334 10.37 9.57 -10.93
C TRP A 334 11.49 10.41 -11.55
N ARG A 335 12.61 9.78 -11.91
CA ARG A 335 13.71 10.45 -12.61
C ARG A 335 13.29 10.97 -13.99
N MET A 336 12.50 10.22 -14.73
CA MET A 336 11.96 10.68 -16.02
C MET A 336 11.08 11.92 -15.85
N ILE A 337 10.28 11.98 -14.79
CA ILE A 337 9.51 13.18 -14.45
C ILE A 337 10.45 14.35 -14.13
N LEU A 338 11.52 14.13 -13.36
CA LEU A 338 12.46 15.17 -12.95
C LEU A 338 13.36 15.67 -14.08
N TYR A 339 13.94 14.77 -14.86
CA TYR A 339 14.95 15.09 -15.88
C TYR A 339 14.40 15.13 -17.31
N GLY A 340 13.19 14.58 -17.52
CA GLY A 340 12.54 14.56 -18.83
C GLY A 340 13.39 13.82 -19.88
N SER A 341 13.62 14.45 -21.03
CA SER A 341 14.36 13.87 -22.14
C SER A 341 15.86 13.63 -21.88
N LEU A 342 16.38 14.09 -20.73
CA LEU A 342 17.74 13.77 -20.28
C LEU A 342 17.83 12.41 -19.60
N GLU A 343 16.71 11.79 -19.25
CA GLU A 343 16.64 10.43 -18.72
C GLU A 343 16.37 9.48 -19.89
N ASP A 344 17.38 8.66 -20.20
CA ASP A 344 17.37 7.71 -21.31
C ASP A 344 17.35 6.23 -20.83
N GLU A 345 17.26 6.01 -19.52
CA GLU A 345 17.31 4.70 -18.94
C GLU A 345 15.94 4.03 -18.83
N SER A 346 15.77 2.93 -19.57
CA SER A 346 14.57 2.11 -19.48
C SER A 346 14.52 1.27 -18.19
N PRO A 347 13.37 1.12 -17.54
CA PRO A 347 13.24 0.28 -16.37
C PRO A 347 13.35 -1.21 -16.72
N PHE A 348 13.95 -1.99 -15.83
CA PHE A 348 14.02 -3.43 -15.99
C PHE A 348 12.65 -4.08 -15.83
N GLN A 349 12.36 -5.08 -16.66
CA GLN A 349 11.08 -5.78 -16.62
C GLN A 349 11.12 -7.04 -15.77
N THR A 350 12.26 -7.72 -15.69
CA THR A 350 12.44 -8.97 -14.96
C THR A 350 13.61 -8.92 -14.00
N VAL A 351 13.53 -9.71 -12.92
CA VAL A 351 14.62 -9.84 -11.95
C VAL A 351 15.87 -10.41 -12.60
N ARG A 352 15.70 -11.36 -13.52
CA ARG A 352 16.78 -12.00 -14.25
C ARG A 352 17.59 -10.97 -15.04
N ARG A 353 16.95 -10.13 -15.86
CA ARG A 353 17.63 -9.08 -16.63
C ARG A 353 18.34 -8.07 -15.74
N PHE A 354 17.79 -7.79 -14.59
CA PHE A 354 18.38 -6.88 -13.62
C PHE A 354 19.72 -7.42 -13.09
N VAL A 355 19.76 -8.70 -12.73
CA VAL A 355 20.98 -9.36 -12.24
C VAL A 355 22.00 -9.61 -13.36
N GLU A 356 21.55 -10.02 -14.54
CA GLU A 356 22.39 -10.22 -15.73
C GLU A 356 23.11 -8.92 -16.12
N TYR A 357 22.44 -7.76 -15.99
CA TYR A 357 23.02 -6.47 -16.31
C TYR A 357 24.14 -6.07 -15.32
N GLU A 358 23.97 -6.32 -14.03
CA GLU A 358 25.03 -6.08 -13.04
C GLU A 358 26.24 -6.98 -13.29
N ASP A 359 26.04 -8.27 -13.54
CA ASP A 359 27.13 -9.21 -13.85
C ASP A 359 27.89 -8.78 -15.13
N TYR A 360 27.14 -8.35 -16.16
CA TYR A 360 27.71 -7.81 -17.39
C TYR A 360 28.59 -6.58 -17.12
N LEU A 361 28.08 -5.62 -16.34
CA LEU A 361 28.83 -4.40 -15.99
C LEU A 361 30.10 -4.71 -15.20
N LEU A 362 30.05 -5.62 -14.21
CA LEU A 362 31.23 -6.01 -13.46
C LEU A 362 32.34 -6.58 -14.39
N ARG A 363 31.97 -7.41 -15.35
CA ARG A 363 32.90 -7.99 -16.33
C ARG A 363 33.45 -6.92 -17.26
N LEU A 364 32.60 -6.05 -17.78
CA LEU A 364 33.02 -4.94 -18.65
C LEU A 364 34.01 -4.03 -17.96
N LEU A 365 33.78 -3.68 -16.70
CA LEU A 365 34.70 -2.84 -15.93
C LEU A 365 36.01 -3.53 -15.61
N GLN A 366 36.01 -4.84 -15.35
CA GLN A 366 37.24 -5.61 -15.18
C GLN A 366 38.07 -5.67 -16.48
N ASP A 367 37.41 -5.87 -17.62
CA ASP A 367 38.08 -5.86 -18.93
C ASP A 367 38.65 -4.47 -19.24
N ALA A 368 38.03 -3.39 -18.76
CA ALA A 368 38.57 -2.02 -18.82
C ALA A 368 39.70 -1.75 -17.80
N GLY A 369 40.12 -2.74 -17.03
CA GLY A 369 41.19 -2.62 -16.03
C GLY A 369 40.77 -1.80 -14.79
N ILE A 370 39.47 -1.76 -14.47
CA ILE A 370 38.94 -1.13 -13.27
C ILE A 370 38.80 -2.21 -12.19
N ARG A 371 39.30 -1.94 -11.00
CA ARG A 371 39.24 -2.86 -9.84
C ARG A 371 37.84 -2.86 -9.26
N THR A 372 37.03 -3.83 -9.66
CA THR A 372 35.70 -4.12 -9.15
C THR A 372 35.61 -5.55 -8.61
N PRO A 373 34.65 -5.90 -7.76
CA PRO A 373 34.48 -7.25 -7.26
C PRO A 373 34.37 -8.28 -8.40
N ARG A 374 35.16 -9.32 -8.35
CA ARG A 374 35.13 -10.38 -9.35
C ARG A 374 33.80 -11.16 -9.24
N PRO A 375 32.97 -11.26 -10.31
CA PRO A 375 31.75 -12.03 -10.27
C PRO A 375 32.05 -13.53 -10.36
N TYR A 376 31.55 -14.29 -9.40
CA TYR A 376 31.62 -15.77 -9.41
C TYR A 376 30.45 -16.36 -10.18
N GLY A 377 29.30 -15.70 -10.19
CA GLY A 377 28.17 -16.08 -11.01
C GLY A 377 26.82 -15.73 -10.42
N ILE A 378 25.79 -15.98 -11.22
CA ILE A 378 24.40 -15.75 -10.86
C ILE A 378 23.78 -17.05 -10.36
N VAL A 379 23.15 -17.00 -9.20
CA VAL A 379 22.43 -18.12 -8.58
C VAL A 379 20.92 -17.88 -8.68
N GLU A 380 20.21 -18.80 -9.27
CA GLU A 380 18.74 -18.80 -9.30
C GLU A 380 18.21 -19.51 -8.04
N ILE A 381 17.50 -18.77 -7.19
CA ILE A 381 16.91 -19.31 -5.95
C ILE A 381 15.47 -19.72 -6.20
N THR A 382 14.66 -18.79 -6.72
CA THR A 382 13.29 -19.08 -7.17
C THR A 382 13.15 -18.64 -8.60
N PRO A 383 12.75 -19.53 -9.53
CA PRO A 383 12.62 -19.21 -10.96
C PRO A 383 11.83 -17.94 -11.19
N GLU A 384 12.39 -17.04 -12.04
CA GLU A 384 11.82 -15.75 -12.45
C GLU A 384 11.55 -14.73 -11.32
N ARG A 385 11.88 -15.04 -10.07
CA ARG A 385 11.51 -14.20 -8.92
C ARG A 385 12.66 -13.81 -8.02
N GLU A 386 13.58 -14.72 -7.74
CA GLU A 386 14.68 -14.50 -6.82
C GLU A 386 15.98 -15.00 -7.44
N TYR A 387 16.92 -14.09 -7.59
CA TYR A 387 18.26 -14.35 -8.10
C TYR A 387 19.27 -13.71 -7.16
N MET A 388 20.46 -14.25 -7.13
CA MET A 388 21.57 -13.74 -6.34
C MET A 388 22.81 -13.63 -7.22
N ASN A 389 23.44 -12.46 -7.24
CA ASN A 389 24.75 -12.27 -7.85
C ASN A 389 25.80 -12.47 -6.77
N VAL A 390 26.70 -13.43 -6.98
CA VAL A 390 27.77 -13.77 -6.04
C VAL A 390 29.09 -13.22 -6.57
N THR A 391 29.77 -12.44 -5.74
CA THR A 391 31.00 -11.74 -6.12
C THR A 391 32.08 -11.88 -5.03
N GLU A 392 33.29 -11.48 -5.35
CA GLU A 392 34.40 -11.32 -4.41
C GLU A 392 34.00 -10.44 -3.24
N PHE A 393 34.49 -10.78 -2.05
CA PHE A 393 34.39 -9.96 -0.86
C PHE A 393 35.73 -9.31 -0.55
N PHE A 394 35.77 -7.99 -0.53
CA PHE A 394 37.00 -7.27 -0.23
C PHE A 394 37.27 -7.25 1.29
N ALA A 395 37.85 -8.34 1.78
CA ALA A 395 38.22 -8.45 3.19
C ALA A 395 39.28 -7.41 3.57
N GLY A 396 39.06 -6.72 4.71
CA GLY A 396 39.96 -5.67 5.19
C GLY A 396 39.93 -4.35 4.44
N ALA A 397 39.09 -4.20 3.41
CA ALA A 397 38.85 -2.91 2.77
C ALA A 397 37.99 -2.01 3.68
N VAL A 398 38.29 -0.72 3.69
CA VAL A 398 37.54 0.33 4.40
C VAL A 398 36.92 1.29 3.39
N GLU A 399 35.76 1.89 3.75
CA GLU A 399 35.16 2.93 2.91
C GLU A 399 36.12 4.13 2.75
N LEU A 400 36.10 4.74 1.56
CA LEU A 400 36.96 5.91 1.28
C LEU A 400 36.67 7.07 2.27
N GLY A 401 35.45 7.16 2.78
CA GLY A 401 35.08 8.12 3.81
C GLY A 401 35.84 7.99 5.14
N ASP A 402 36.37 6.79 5.44
CA ASP A 402 37.08 6.46 6.68
C ASP A 402 38.57 6.16 6.44
N ALA A 403 39.00 6.13 5.18
CA ALA A 403 40.39 5.84 4.78
C ALA A 403 41.28 7.09 4.84
N ASP A 404 42.61 6.86 4.99
CA ASP A 404 43.61 7.90 4.73
C ASP A 404 43.80 8.04 3.22
N ILE A 405 43.77 9.29 2.74
CA ILE A 405 43.86 9.60 1.32
C ILE A 405 45.18 10.34 1.06
N ASP A 406 46.12 9.64 0.44
CA ASP A 406 47.34 10.19 -0.07
C ASP A 406 47.22 10.58 -1.56
N ASP A 407 48.32 11.07 -2.15
CA ASP A 407 48.38 11.42 -3.57
C ASP A 407 48.14 10.23 -4.50
N ALA A 408 48.56 9.03 -4.10
CA ALA A 408 48.38 7.84 -4.91
C ALA A 408 46.88 7.44 -4.97
N VAL A 409 46.16 7.55 -3.88
CA VAL A 409 44.72 7.29 -3.85
C VAL A 409 43.93 8.35 -4.64
N ILE A 410 44.37 9.64 -4.58
CA ILE A 410 43.77 10.71 -5.40
C ILE A 410 43.94 10.37 -6.89
N ASP A 411 45.15 10.04 -7.30
CA ASP A 411 45.46 9.69 -8.70
C ASP A 411 44.67 8.46 -9.17
N GLN A 412 44.56 7.43 -8.32
CA GLN A 412 43.77 6.25 -8.64
C GLN A 412 42.29 6.59 -8.82
N GLY A 413 41.70 7.48 -8.01
CA GLY A 413 40.34 7.94 -8.16
C GLY A 413 40.09 8.69 -9.47
N LEU A 414 41.03 9.57 -9.84
CA LEU A 414 40.97 10.34 -11.10
C LEU A 414 41.17 9.42 -12.32
N LEU A 415 42.12 8.51 -12.26
CA LEU A 415 42.37 7.52 -13.31
C LEU A 415 41.20 6.55 -13.47
N LEU A 416 40.54 6.18 -12.37
CA LEU A 416 39.33 5.35 -12.40
C LEU A 416 38.25 6.03 -13.23
N VAL A 417 37.99 7.32 -13.02
CA VAL A 417 37.00 8.05 -13.83
C VAL A 417 37.43 8.15 -15.29
N ARG A 418 38.71 8.36 -15.58
CA ARG A 418 39.23 8.36 -16.97
C ARG A 418 38.98 7.00 -17.63
N LYS A 419 39.29 5.90 -16.96
CA LYS A 419 39.02 4.55 -17.46
C LYS A 419 37.52 4.28 -17.69
N LEU A 420 36.64 4.80 -16.82
CA LEU A 420 35.20 4.74 -17.04
C LEU A 420 34.80 5.46 -18.34
N TRP A 421 35.35 6.66 -18.58
CA TRP A 421 35.07 7.41 -19.80
C TRP A 421 35.59 6.69 -21.05
N ASP A 422 36.79 6.16 -21.00
CA ASP A 422 37.41 5.42 -22.12
C ASP A 422 36.64 4.12 -22.43
N ALA A 423 36.07 3.48 -21.40
CA ALA A 423 35.18 2.33 -21.55
C ALA A 423 33.75 2.70 -22.00
N GLY A 424 33.44 4.00 -22.19
CA GLY A 424 32.13 4.47 -22.55
C GLY A 424 31.05 4.19 -21.45
N VAL A 425 31.45 4.30 -20.17
CA VAL A 425 30.58 4.02 -19.03
C VAL A 425 30.47 5.25 -18.12
N ALA A 426 29.31 5.46 -17.51
CA ALA A 426 29.13 6.32 -16.35
C ALA A 426 28.66 5.49 -15.17
N HIS A 427 29.25 5.68 -13.99
CA HIS A 427 28.90 4.97 -12.77
C HIS A 427 27.60 5.49 -12.14
N ARG A 428 27.38 6.81 -12.21
CA ARG A 428 26.15 7.51 -11.77
C ARG A 428 25.87 7.53 -10.26
N ASP A 429 26.66 6.81 -9.45
CA ASP A 429 26.49 6.75 -7.98
C ASP A 429 27.86 6.78 -7.29
N ILE A 430 28.78 7.64 -7.74
CA ILE A 430 30.08 7.84 -7.09
C ILE A 430 29.86 8.59 -5.77
N LYS A 431 30.11 7.88 -4.67
CA LYS A 431 29.95 8.34 -3.29
C LYS A 431 30.94 7.62 -2.38
N PRO A 432 31.23 8.12 -1.15
CA PRO A 432 32.20 7.47 -0.26
C PRO A 432 31.94 5.98 -0.02
N GLY A 433 30.67 5.57 0.17
CA GLY A 433 30.33 4.17 0.44
C GLY A 433 30.45 3.21 -0.76
N ASN A 434 30.66 3.71 -1.98
CA ASN A 434 30.87 2.89 -3.17
C ASN A 434 32.36 2.81 -3.60
N LEU A 435 33.22 3.46 -2.84
CA LEU A 435 34.69 3.46 -3.03
C LEU A 435 35.33 2.88 -1.78
N MET A 436 36.12 1.83 -1.97
CA MET A 436 36.82 1.15 -0.89
C MET A 436 38.32 1.30 -1.07
N VAL A 437 39.09 1.35 0.02
CA VAL A 437 40.54 1.35 0.00
C VAL A 437 41.05 0.11 0.74
N ARG A 438 41.94 -0.64 0.08
CA ARG A 438 42.61 -1.80 0.66
C ARG A 438 44.10 -1.74 0.34
N GLN A 439 44.94 -1.62 1.36
CA GLN A 439 46.39 -1.56 1.20
C GLN A 439 46.88 -0.48 0.20
N GLY A 440 46.20 0.70 0.22
CA GLY A 440 46.52 1.81 -0.71
C GLY A 440 45.93 1.64 -2.12
N GLU A 441 45.20 0.56 -2.41
CA GLU A 441 44.52 0.35 -3.69
C GLU A 441 43.06 0.77 -3.60
N LEU A 442 42.61 1.59 -4.56
CA LEU A 442 41.23 2.04 -4.67
C LEU A 442 40.38 1.02 -5.44
N LEU A 443 39.25 0.64 -4.85
CA LEU A 443 38.33 -0.36 -5.36
C LEU A 443 36.96 0.27 -5.57
N LEU A 444 36.31 -0.02 -6.71
CA LEU A 444 34.97 0.45 -7.02
C LEU A 444 33.94 -0.67 -6.78
N ILE A 445 32.91 -0.40 -6.01
CA ILE A 445 31.82 -1.34 -5.75
C ILE A 445 30.46 -0.76 -6.16
N ASP A 446 29.44 -1.60 -6.20
CA ASP A 446 28.03 -1.22 -6.46
C ASP A 446 27.78 -0.55 -7.81
N VAL A 447 28.02 -1.30 -8.88
CA VAL A 447 27.87 -0.84 -10.28
C VAL A 447 26.44 -0.85 -10.81
N MET A 448 25.45 -1.04 -9.95
CA MET A 448 24.06 -1.29 -10.35
C MET A 448 23.41 -0.11 -11.10
N PHE A 449 23.84 1.13 -10.82
CA PHE A 449 23.37 2.33 -11.50
C PHE A 449 24.23 2.71 -12.71
N ALA A 450 25.31 1.97 -12.97
CA ALA A 450 26.18 2.28 -14.09
C ALA A 450 25.48 2.08 -15.43
N GLN A 451 25.81 2.90 -16.38
CA GLN A 451 25.21 2.95 -17.72
C GLN A 451 26.30 2.87 -18.79
N VAL A 452 26.08 2.00 -19.78
CA VAL A 452 26.89 1.91 -20.98
C VAL A 452 26.37 2.92 -22.00
N ARG A 453 27.28 3.61 -22.68
CA ARG A 453 27.01 4.72 -23.61
C ARG A 453 26.11 5.79 -22.99
N PRO A 454 26.50 6.36 -21.84
CA PRO A 454 25.74 7.40 -21.19
C PRO A 454 25.79 8.70 -21.99
N SER A 455 24.87 9.59 -21.71
CA SER A 455 24.99 10.97 -22.17
C SER A 455 26.21 11.66 -21.55
N PRO A 456 26.91 12.56 -22.29
CA PRO A 456 28.18 13.16 -21.81
C PRO A 456 28.09 13.83 -20.44
N TRP A 457 26.96 14.48 -20.13
CA TRP A 457 26.79 15.14 -18.86
C TRP A 457 26.85 14.18 -17.65
N ARG A 458 26.52 12.89 -17.83
CA ARG A 458 26.58 11.89 -16.76
C ARG A 458 28.02 11.53 -16.41
N GLN A 459 28.88 11.44 -17.42
CA GLN A 459 30.32 11.24 -17.22
C GLN A 459 30.95 12.46 -16.55
N ALA A 460 30.55 13.66 -16.96
CA ALA A 460 30.98 14.91 -16.32
C ALA A 460 30.56 14.98 -14.84
N VAL A 461 29.33 14.54 -14.49
CA VAL A 461 28.88 14.44 -13.08
C VAL A 461 29.70 13.43 -12.28
N ASP A 462 30.06 12.28 -12.87
CA ASP A 462 30.91 11.29 -12.18
C ASP A 462 32.30 11.88 -11.85
N LEU A 463 32.90 12.65 -12.76
CA LEU A 463 34.13 13.36 -12.48
C LEU A 463 33.98 14.36 -11.33
N GLY A 464 32.97 15.21 -11.39
CA GLY A 464 32.70 16.17 -10.33
C GLY A 464 32.42 15.50 -8.98
N ASN A 465 31.65 14.41 -8.96
CA ASN A 465 31.40 13.65 -7.73
C ASN A 465 32.66 12.98 -7.18
N MET A 466 33.57 12.42 -8.04
CA MET A 466 34.84 11.83 -7.61
C MET A 466 35.70 12.90 -6.94
N MET A 467 35.88 14.05 -7.60
CA MET A 467 36.68 15.15 -7.04
C MET A 467 36.11 15.64 -5.70
N LEU A 468 34.79 15.76 -5.58
CA LEU A 468 34.15 16.14 -4.32
C LEU A 468 34.33 15.07 -3.24
N VAL A 469 34.22 13.78 -3.55
CA VAL A 469 34.46 12.69 -2.59
C VAL A 469 35.90 12.74 -2.05
N LEU A 470 36.86 12.94 -2.92
CA LEU A 470 38.28 13.07 -2.55
C LEU A 470 38.54 14.33 -1.69
N ALA A 471 37.93 15.46 -2.08
CA ALA A 471 38.11 16.74 -1.38
C ALA A 471 37.47 16.78 0.02
N VAL A 472 36.40 16.03 0.26
CA VAL A 472 35.79 15.93 1.63
C VAL A 472 36.82 15.45 2.66
N ARG A 473 37.81 14.64 2.23
CA ARG A 473 38.85 14.07 3.12
C ARG A 473 40.22 14.73 2.95
N THR A 474 40.38 15.57 1.92
CA THR A 474 41.65 16.22 1.59
C THR A 474 41.44 17.70 1.26
N ASP A 475 42.42 18.31 0.58
CA ASP A 475 42.34 19.71 0.13
C ASP A 475 41.84 19.79 -1.33
N PRO A 476 40.82 20.63 -1.65
CA PRO A 476 40.28 20.77 -3.00
C PRO A 476 41.34 21.29 -4.03
N ASP A 477 42.22 22.20 -3.62
CA ASP A 477 43.32 22.70 -4.50
C ASP A 477 44.28 21.58 -4.88
N ARG A 478 44.59 20.71 -3.91
CA ARG A 478 45.40 19.51 -4.14
C ARG A 478 44.75 18.57 -5.16
N VAL A 479 43.48 18.26 -4.96
CA VAL A 479 42.69 17.38 -5.88
C VAL A 479 42.62 18.01 -7.26
N TYR A 480 42.37 19.33 -7.38
CA TYR A 480 42.27 20.02 -8.65
C TYR A 480 43.58 19.99 -9.44
N ARG A 481 44.71 20.31 -8.79
CA ARG A 481 46.03 20.27 -9.43
C ARG A 481 46.38 18.88 -9.95
N ARG A 482 46.06 17.82 -9.20
CA ARG A 482 46.30 16.44 -9.65
C ARG A 482 45.33 16.05 -10.78
N ALA A 483 44.10 16.53 -10.78
CA ALA A 483 43.11 16.27 -11.83
C ALA A 483 43.60 16.79 -13.21
N LEU A 484 44.37 17.87 -13.26
CA LEU A 484 44.95 18.40 -14.50
C LEU A 484 45.93 17.43 -15.19
N ASN A 485 46.44 16.40 -14.48
CA ASN A 485 47.28 15.36 -15.09
C ASN A 485 46.44 14.35 -15.92
N TYR A 486 45.12 14.28 -15.68
CA TYR A 486 44.25 13.29 -16.28
C TYR A 486 43.13 13.91 -17.14
N PHE A 487 42.78 15.15 -16.88
CA PHE A 487 41.65 15.85 -17.50
C PHE A 487 42.08 17.24 -17.98
N THR A 488 41.50 17.67 -19.07
CA THR A 488 41.70 19.05 -19.59
C THR A 488 40.96 20.06 -18.72
N PRO A 489 41.39 21.32 -18.67
CA PRO A 489 40.67 22.38 -17.97
C PRO A 489 39.20 22.53 -18.43
N ALA A 490 38.90 22.24 -19.70
CA ALA A 490 37.53 22.27 -20.24
C ALA A 490 36.67 21.14 -19.69
N GLU A 491 37.18 19.92 -19.56
CA GLU A 491 36.50 18.77 -18.96
C GLU A 491 36.20 19.02 -17.47
N LEU A 492 37.17 19.62 -16.75
CA LEU A 492 36.98 19.99 -15.35
C LEU A 492 35.90 21.08 -15.20
N ALA A 493 35.90 22.09 -16.06
CA ALA A 493 34.84 23.11 -16.08
C ALA A 493 33.46 22.51 -16.36
N GLU A 494 33.39 21.53 -17.28
CA GLU A 494 32.16 20.79 -17.57
C GLU A 494 31.66 19.98 -16.37
N ALA A 495 32.57 19.28 -15.68
CA ALA A 495 32.24 18.50 -14.49
C ALA A 495 31.54 19.35 -13.43
N PHE A 496 32.04 20.55 -13.12
CA PHE A 496 31.46 21.44 -12.10
C PHE A 496 30.26 22.25 -12.64
N ALA A 497 30.15 22.45 -13.94
CA ALA A 497 28.95 22.98 -14.57
C ALA A 497 27.78 21.97 -14.53
N ALA A 498 28.06 20.66 -14.65
CA ALA A 498 27.09 19.58 -14.61
C ALA A 498 26.70 19.18 -13.16
N THR A 499 27.61 19.32 -12.20
CA THR A 499 27.39 18.89 -10.82
C THR A 499 26.52 19.90 -10.06
N ARG A 500 25.23 19.63 -10.00
CA ARG A 500 24.23 20.47 -9.32
C ARG A 500 23.18 19.67 -8.57
N GLY A 501 22.83 20.13 -7.38
CA GLY A 501 21.65 19.70 -6.62
C GLY A 501 21.49 18.18 -6.53
N MET A 502 20.49 17.63 -7.23
CA MET A 502 20.15 16.20 -7.17
C MET A 502 21.03 15.30 -8.07
N ALA A 503 21.93 15.85 -8.86
CA ALA A 503 22.85 15.05 -9.69
C ALA A 503 23.86 14.29 -8.81
N SER A 504 24.24 14.84 -7.64
CA SER A 504 25.10 14.15 -6.69
C SER A 504 24.35 13.21 -5.76
N PRO A 505 24.92 12.04 -5.40
CA PRO A 505 24.32 11.09 -4.46
C PRO A 505 24.02 11.71 -3.09
N THR A 506 22.98 11.21 -2.42
CA THR A 506 22.52 11.75 -1.13
C THR A 506 23.59 11.67 -0.05
N GLN A 507 24.38 10.58 -0.01
CA GLN A 507 25.48 10.43 0.95
C GLN A 507 26.55 11.51 0.74
N LEU A 508 26.98 11.75 -0.50
CA LEU A 508 27.95 12.81 -0.82
C LEU A 508 27.42 14.19 -0.45
N ARG A 509 26.16 14.50 -0.79
CA ARG A 509 25.53 15.78 -0.39
C ARG A 509 25.48 15.96 1.13
N SER A 510 25.21 14.88 1.86
CA SER A 510 25.19 14.90 3.33
C SER A 510 26.60 15.12 3.91
N SER A 511 27.63 14.53 3.30
CA SER A 511 29.02 14.74 3.70
C SER A 511 29.47 16.17 3.44
N MET A 512 29.20 16.71 2.25
CA MET A 512 29.48 18.12 1.92
C MET A 512 28.76 19.10 2.83
N LYS A 513 27.50 18.81 3.22
CA LYS A 513 26.76 19.69 4.15
C LYS A 513 27.35 19.72 5.56
N LYS A 514 28.06 18.69 5.96
CA LYS A 514 28.76 18.61 7.25
C LYS A 514 30.15 19.23 7.19
N ASP A 515 30.73 19.40 6.01
CA ASP A 515 32.00 20.07 5.80
C ASP A 515 31.80 21.58 5.90
N PRO A 516 32.61 22.32 6.72
CA PRO A 516 32.48 23.76 6.85
C PRO A 516 32.93 24.53 5.58
N ARG A 517 33.65 23.87 4.67
CA ARG A 517 34.15 24.46 3.41
C ARG A 517 33.09 24.38 2.32
N ASP A 518 32.99 25.40 1.48
CA ASP A 518 32.21 25.33 0.24
C ASP A 518 33.04 24.64 -0.87
N LEU A 519 33.15 23.31 -0.79
CA LEU A 519 33.96 22.52 -1.74
C LEU A 519 33.55 22.76 -3.20
N LEU A 520 32.23 22.85 -3.46
CA LEU A 520 31.74 23.05 -4.82
C LEU A 520 32.03 24.47 -5.32
N GLY A 521 31.91 25.48 -4.50
CA GLY A 521 32.30 26.87 -4.80
C GLY A 521 33.78 26.99 -5.05
N THR A 522 34.61 26.35 -4.22
CA THR A 522 36.09 26.30 -4.40
C THR A 522 36.48 25.71 -5.75
N PHE A 523 35.96 24.55 -6.11
CA PHE A 523 36.23 23.95 -7.41
C PHE A 523 35.77 24.79 -8.59
N ARG A 524 34.64 25.46 -8.49
CA ARG A 524 34.14 26.39 -9.52
C ARG A 524 35.04 27.62 -9.68
N ALA A 525 35.62 28.09 -8.58
CA ALA A 525 36.61 29.20 -8.63
C ALA A 525 37.93 28.79 -9.27
N LEU A 526 38.35 27.53 -9.11
CA LEU A 526 39.55 26.99 -9.71
C LEU A 526 39.39 26.63 -11.19
N ALA A 527 38.19 26.23 -11.59
CA ALA A 527 37.87 25.82 -12.97
C ALA A 527 37.66 27.02 -13.91
N LEU A 528 37.80 26.78 -15.21
CA LEU A 528 37.45 27.78 -16.21
C LEU A 528 35.97 28.18 -16.07
N PRO A 529 35.64 29.49 -16.24
CA PRO A 529 34.26 29.94 -16.20
C PRO A 529 33.41 29.22 -17.24
N ARG A 530 32.33 28.54 -16.78
CA ARG A 530 31.39 27.86 -17.68
C ARG A 530 29.99 28.00 -17.13
N GLU A 531 29.02 28.28 -17.99
CA GLU A 531 27.63 28.33 -17.60
C GLU A 531 27.16 26.98 -17.07
N PRO A 532 26.39 26.99 -15.98
CA PRO A 532 25.88 25.75 -15.39
C PRO A 532 24.96 25.01 -16.35
N ILE A 533 25.20 23.72 -16.54
CA ILE A 533 24.34 22.86 -17.34
C ILE A 533 22.98 22.73 -16.68
N GLN A 534 21.91 23.04 -17.41
CA GLN A 534 20.56 22.89 -16.92
C GLN A 534 20.11 21.43 -17.03
N LEU A 535 20.38 20.66 -15.98
CA LEU A 535 19.97 19.24 -15.89
C LEU A 535 18.49 19.06 -15.61
N GLN A 536 17.84 20.07 -15.06
CA GLN A 536 16.45 20.01 -14.64
C GLN A 536 15.64 21.11 -15.37
N ARG A 537 14.81 20.70 -16.31
CA ARG A 537 13.95 21.62 -17.07
C ARG A 537 12.59 21.79 -16.39
N TRP A 538 12.55 22.19 -15.15
CA TRP A 538 11.33 22.65 -14.51
C TRP A 538 11.00 24.06 -15.02
N SER A 539 9.93 24.16 -15.78
CA SER A 539 9.33 25.46 -16.11
C SER A 539 7.97 25.56 -15.43
N VAL A 540 7.52 26.78 -15.16
CA VAL A 540 6.18 27.03 -14.61
C VAL A 540 5.12 26.34 -15.47
N ARG A 541 5.32 26.31 -16.81
CA ARG A 541 4.43 25.60 -17.76
C ARG A 541 4.40 24.09 -17.51
N ARG A 542 5.54 23.43 -17.21
CA ARG A 542 5.60 21.97 -16.93
C ARG A 542 5.01 21.63 -15.59
N VAL A 543 5.29 22.44 -14.56
CA VAL A 543 4.67 22.27 -13.24
C VAL A 543 3.16 22.47 -13.36
N GLY A 544 2.72 23.52 -14.06
CA GLY A 544 1.30 23.76 -14.31
C GLY A 544 0.64 22.62 -15.07
N LEU A 545 1.31 22.08 -16.12
CA LEU A 545 0.79 20.92 -16.87
C LEU A 545 0.73 19.66 -16.00
N ALA A 546 1.75 19.38 -15.20
CA ALA A 546 1.76 18.22 -14.28
C ALA A 546 0.64 18.33 -13.23
N LEU A 547 0.45 19.51 -12.65
CA LEU A 547 -0.64 19.78 -11.71
C LEU A 547 -2.01 19.70 -12.40
N ALA A 548 -2.13 20.20 -13.63
CA ALA A 548 -3.37 20.09 -14.41
C ALA A 548 -3.72 18.65 -14.75
N ILE A 549 -2.72 17.83 -15.16
CA ILE A 549 -2.91 16.40 -15.40
C ILE A 549 -3.31 15.68 -14.12
N LEU A 550 -2.64 15.97 -13.00
CA LEU A 550 -2.97 15.39 -11.69
C LEU A 550 -4.40 15.78 -11.29
N ALA A 551 -4.76 17.04 -11.38
CA ALA A 551 -6.10 17.53 -11.08
C ALA A 551 -7.15 16.90 -12.02
N ALA A 552 -6.88 16.83 -13.33
CA ALA A 552 -7.76 16.17 -14.28
C ALA A 552 -7.93 14.68 -13.99
N THR A 553 -6.85 14.00 -13.60
CA THR A 553 -6.89 12.57 -13.21
C THR A 553 -7.72 12.37 -11.93
N VAL A 554 -7.53 13.22 -10.92
CA VAL A 554 -8.31 13.18 -9.68
C VAL A 554 -9.79 13.50 -9.95
N ILE A 555 -10.07 14.53 -10.76
CA ILE A 555 -11.44 14.88 -11.15
C ILE A 555 -12.07 13.75 -11.97
N ALA A 556 -11.34 13.17 -12.94
CA ALA A 556 -11.84 12.06 -13.72
C ALA A 556 -12.08 10.81 -12.87
N ALA A 557 -11.17 10.49 -11.95
CA ALA A 557 -11.33 9.39 -11.00
C ALA A 557 -12.55 9.63 -10.07
N TYR A 558 -12.70 10.85 -9.57
CA TYR A 558 -13.85 11.24 -8.74
C TYR A 558 -15.14 11.20 -9.55
N ALA A 559 -15.16 11.78 -10.76
CA ALA A 559 -16.34 11.76 -11.65
C ALA A 559 -16.70 10.33 -12.07
N SER A 560 -15.69 9.48 -12.36
CA SER A 560 -15.92 8.05 -12.65
C SER A 560 -16.45 7.32 -11.45
N ALA A 561 -15.91 7.58 -10.25
CA ALA A 561 -16.41 7.03 -9.01
C ALA A 561 -17.86 7.48 -8.75
N GLN A 562 -18.21 8.74 -9.01
CA GLN A 562 -19.59 9.24 -8.90
C GLN A 562 -20.52 8.65 -9.98
N ALA A 563 -20.04 8.50 -11.22
CA ALA A 563 -20.82 7.94 -12.34
C ALA A 563 -21.04 6.43 -12.20
N LEU A 564 -20.08 5.72 -11.59
CA LEU A 564 -20.16 4.30 -11.29
C LEU A 564 -20.81 4.03 -9.93
N LYS A 565 -20.97 5.05 -9.06
CA LYS A 565 -21.87 4.89 -7.94
C LYS A 565 -23.19 4.46 -8.54
N PRO A 566 -23.76 3.29 -8.15
CA PRO A 566 -25.14 3.03 -8.40
C PRO A 566 -25.81 4.31 -7.94
N ALA A 567 -26.60 4.96 -8.84
CA ALA A 567 -27.18 6.27 -8.55
C ALA A 567 -27.62 6.20 -7.11
N GLY A 568 -26.79 6.76 -6.22
CA GLY A 568 -27.04 6.72 -4.79
C GLY A 568 -28.39 7.37 -4.68
N ASN A 569 -29.37 6.51 -4.75
CA ASN A 569 -30.71 6.96 -4.53
C ASN A 569 -30.61 7.53 -3.12
N PRO A 570 -30.67 8.86 -2.91
CA PRO A 570 -30.77 9.38 -1.55
C PRO A 570 -31.88 8.66 -0.79
N GLY A 571 -32.80 8.03 -1.52
CA GLY A 571 -33.77 7.08 -1.04
C GLY A 571 -33.26 5.68 -0.67
N ALA A 572 -31.99 5.30 -0.91
CA ALA A 572 -31.51 3.97 -0.48
C ALA A 572 -31.56 3.79 1.05
N PHE A 573 -31.44 4.89 1.78
CA PHE A 573 -31.60 4.91 3.26
C PHE A 573 -32.96 5.39 3.72
N ALA A 574 -33.76 6.04 2.86
CA ALA A 574 -35.12 6.40 3.24
C ALA A 574 -36.01 5.15 3.17
N PRO A 575 -36.77 4.86 4.22
CA PRO A 575 -37.72 3.76 4.18
C PRO A 575 -38.87 4.09 3.21
N THR A 576 -38.81 3.60 1.98
CA THR A 576 -39.92 3.68 1.03
C THR A 576 -41.04 2.75 1.47
N CYS A 577 -42.31 3.19 1.28
CA CYS A 577 -43.46 2.35 1.59
C CYS A 577 -43.47 1.14 0.65
N GLY A 578 -43.24 -0.04 1.20
CA GLY A 578 -43.08 -1.29 0.48
C GLY A 578 -42.35 -2.32 1.33
N THR A 579 -41.61 -3.21 0.65
CA THR A 579 -40.90 -4.31 1.29
C THR A 579 -39.38 -4.21 1.08
N GLY A 580 -38.88 -3.00 0.88
CA GLY A 580 -37.45 -2.73 0.67
C GLY A 580 -36.60 -2.91 1.93
N HIS A 581 -35.30 -3.01 1.75
CA HIS A 581 -34.33 -3.24 2.84
C HIS A 581 -34.30 -2.08 3.86
N SER A 582 -34.50 -0.84 3.43
CA SER A 582 -34.47 0.35 4.28
C SER A 582 -35.63 0.39 5.29
N ILE A 583 -36.87 0.01 4.89
CA ILE A 583 -37.98 -0.04 5.81
C ILE A 583 -37.86 -1.22 6.79
N ILE A 584 -37.30 -2.34 6.33
CA ILE A 584 -37.02 -3.48 7.20
C ILE A 584 -36.00 -3.08 8.27
N LEU A 585 -34.93 -2.37 7.88
CA LEU A 585 -33.93 -1.86 8.80
C LEU A 585 -34.53 -0.87 9.81
N ALA A 586 -35.42 0.04 9.36
CA ALA A 586 -36.16 0.95 10.24
C ALA A 586 -37.03 0.18 11.23
N ALA A 587 -37.66 -0.90 10.79
CA ALA A 587 -38.44 -1.77 11.68
C ALA A 587 -37.57 -2.51 12.70
N GLN A 588 -36.33 -2.88 12.33
CA GLN A 588 -35.36 -3.50 13.25
C GLN A 588 -34.86 -2.50 14.30
N ALA A 589 -34.75 -1.21 13.96
CA ALA A 589 -34.32 -0.16 14.86
C ALA A 589 -35.23 -0.02 16.10
N VAL A 590 -36.53 -0.16 15.91
CA VAL A 590 -37.54 -0.09 17.02
C VAL A 590 -38.42 -1.34 16.99
N PRO A 591 -37.95 -2.46 17.55
CA PRO A 591 -38.68 -3.74 17.50
C PRO A 591 -40.07 -3.73 18.14
N SER A 592 -40.34 -2.84 19.09
CA SER A 592 -41.61 -2.68 19.77
C SER A 592 -42.70 -1.97 18.93
N ALA A 593 -42.28 -1.18 17.92
CA ALA A 593 -43.16 -0.32 17.15
C ALA A 593 -44.18 -1.11 16.32
N ALA A 594 -45.48 -0.77 16.41
CA ALA A 594 -46.52 -1.36 15.60
C ALA A 594 -46.60 -0.79 14.18
N LEU A 595 -46.10 0.43 13.99
CA LEU A 595 -46.06 1.17 12.72
C LEU A 595 -44.64 1.63 12.41
N VAL A 596 -44.28 1.69 11.13
CA VAL A 596 -42.99 2.15 10.64
C VAL A 596 -43.21 3.27 9.63
N PRO A 597 -42.62 4.47 9.81
CA PRO A 597 -42.77 5.56 8.87
C PRO A 597 -42.04 5.23 7.56
N CYS A 598 -42.68 5.60 6.46
CA CYS A 598 -42.12 5.36 5.13
C CYS A 598 -42.50 6.49 4.15
N VAL A 599 -41.63 6.72 3.16
CA VAL A 599 -41.88 7.66 2.07
C VAL A 599 -42.81 7.00 1.06
N ALA A 600 -44.04 7.53 0.92
CA ALA A 600 -45.06 7.02 0.00
C ALA A 600 -44.93 7.68 -1.38
N ALA A 601 -44.97 9.01 -1.44
CA ALA A 601 -44.80 9.80 -2.67
C ALA A 601 -44.35 11.21 -2.29
N LEU A 602 -43.27 11.69 -2.85
CA LEU A 602 -42.78 13.05 -2.60
C LEU A 602 -43.49 14.06 -3.50
N PRO A 603 -43.95 15.21 -2.98
CA PRO A 603 -44.44 16.31 -3.78
C PRO A 603 -43.39 16.87 -4.72
N ALA A 604 -43.79 17.56 -5.77
CA ALA A 604 -42.84 18.21 -6.72
C ALA A 604 -41.90 19.18 -5.96
N GLY A 605 -40.61 19.10 -6.23
CA GLY A 605 -39.57 19.92 -5.59
C GLY A 605 -39.12 19.43 -4.22
N TRP A 606 -39.59 18.25 -3.78
CA TRP A 606 -39.12 17.56 -2.58
C TRP A 606 -38.25 16.38 -2.93
N GLN A 607 -37.23 16.16 -2.11
CA GLN A 607 -36.35 15.02 -2.21
C GLN A 607 -35.99 14.47 -0.83
N VAL A 608 -35.53 13.23 -0.77
CA VAL A 608 -34.98 12.67 0.47
C VAL A 608 -33.63 13.31 0.71
N GLY A 609 -33.45 13.89 1.89
CA GLY A 609 -32.21 14.53 2.31
C GLY A 609 -31.26 13.59 3.06
N PHE A 610 -30.05 14.03 3.28
CA PHE A 610 -29.06 13.40 4.15
C PHE A 610 -28.90 14.22 5.45
N PRO A 611 -28.55 13.56 6.56
CA PRO A 611 -28.33 12.12 6.72
C PRO A 611 -29.63 11.35 7.04
N ALA A 612 -29.72 10.11 6.57
CA ALA A 612 -30.60 9.12 7.19
C ALA A 612 -29.79 8.37 8.24
N ASP A 613 -30.27 8.36 9.47
CA ASP A 613 -29.63 7.69 10.60
C ASP A 613 -30.56 6.60 11.15
N VAL A 614 -30.15 5.35 10.96
CA VAL A 614 -30.90 4.19 11.45
C VAL A 614 -29.99 3.38 12.37
N ALA A 615 -30.30 3.38 13.62
CA ALA A 615 -29.55 2.70 14.66
C ALA A 615 -30.46 2.00 15.66
N SER A 616 -29.89 1.17 16.53
CA SER A 616 -30.67 0.55 17.62
C SER A 616 -31.35 1.62 18.46
N GLY A 617 -32.68 1.56 18.55
CA GLY A 617 -33.52 2.47 19.30
C GLY A 617 -34.15 3.61 18.49
N HIS A 618 -33.68 3.94 17.30
CA HIS A 618 -34.29 4.97 16.45
C HIS A 618 -34.03 4.77 14.96
N ALA A 619 -34.95 5.30 14.14
CA ALA A 619 -34.74 5.42 12.70
C ALA A 619 -35.17 6.83 12.26
N THR A 620 -34.23 7.58 11.67
CA THR A 620 -34.43 8.96 11.24
C THR A 620 -34.17 9.12 9.77
N PHE A 621 -35.00 9.85 9.05
CA PHE A 621 -34.77 10.32 7.69
C PHE A 621 -35.19 11.76 7.52
N GLN A 622 -34.64 12.46 6.54
CA GLN A 622 -34.93 13.86 6.27
C GLN A 622 -35.55 14.04 4.89
N LEU A 623 -36.38 15.06 4.77
CA LEU A 623 -36.94 15.51 3.50
C LEU A 623 -36.51 16.95 3.28
N ASP A 624 -35.87 17.19 2.12
CA ASP A 624 -35.41 18.49 1.65
C ASP A 624 -36.41 19.07 0.67
N SER A 625 -36.54 20.37 0.67
CA SER A 625 -37.33 21.10 -0.30
C SER A 625 -36.58 22.28 -0.91
N GLY A 626 -36.69 22.47 -2.21
CA GLY A 626 -36.12 23.65 -2.89
C GLY A 626 -36.70 24.98 -2.38
N GLN A 627 -37.89 24.99 -1.75
CA GLN A 627 -38.56 26.18 -1.18
C GLN A 627 -38.38 26.28 0.32
N ALA A 628 -38.49 25.17 1.06
CA ALA A 628 -38.44 25.15 2.51
C ALA A 628 -37.00 24.98 3.07
N GLY A 629 -36.05 24.58 2.25
CA GLY A 629 -34.64 24.39 2.61
C GLY A 629 -34.23 22.92 2.82
N GLY A 630 -32.96 22.70 3.10
CA GLY A 630 -32.41 21.38 3.49
C GLY A 630 -32.85 21.02 4.92
N GLY A 631 -33.21 19.76 5.15
CA GLY A 631 -33.68 19.28 6.44
C GLY A 631 -35.03 19.89 6.86
N ALA A 632 -35.83 20.35 5.89
CA ALA A 632 -37.11 21.00 6.15
C ALA A 632 -38.06 20.15 7.00
N VAL A 633 -37.97 18.83 6.84
CA VAL A 633 -38.73 17.86 7.68
C VAL A 633 -37.79 16.74 8.09
N THR A 634 -37.71 16.50 9.39
CA THR A 634 -37.02 15.33 9.95
C THR A 634 -38.09 14.40 10.55
N VAL A 635 -38.07 13.15 10.13
CA VAL A 635 -39.01 12.11 10.63
C VAL A 635 -38.19 11.10 11.42
N THR A 636 -38.58 10.90 12.69
CA THR A 636 -37.86 9.97 13.59
C THR A 636 -38.84 8.97 14.19
N LEU A 637 -38.56 7.67 14.03
CA LEU A 637 -39.21 6.58 14.77
C LEU A 637 -38.42 6.29 16.03
N SER A 638 -39.10 6.24 17.18
CA SER A 638 -38.54 5.87 18.48
C SER A 638 -39.52 5.04 19.30
N ALA A 639 -39.02 4.39 20.36
CA ALA A 639 -39.89 3.60 21.24
C ALA A 639 -40.84 4.47 22.07
N THR A 640 -40.38 5.66 22.47
CA THR A 640 -41.10 6.63 23.29
C THR A 640 -40.84 8.04 22.78
N CYS A 641 -41.78 8.96 23.02
CA CYS A 641 -41.61 10.40 22.80
C CYS A 641 -41.78 11.18 24.10
N ASP A 642 -41.12 12.30 24.19
CA ASP A 642 -41.40 13.30 25.20
C ASP A 642 -42.59 14.16 24.71
N LEU A 643 -43.66 14.13 25.44
CA LEU A 643 -44.90 14.85 25.14
C LEU A 643 -45.08 16.08 26.05
N ALA A 644 -44.06 16.50 26.78
CA ALA A 644 -44.14 17.73 27.57
C ALA A 644 -44.46 18.93 26.67
N ASP A 645 -45.31 19.84 27.16
CA ASP A 645 -45.74 21.05 26.46
C ASP A 645 -46.42 20.84 25.10
N THR A 646 -46.99 19.67 24.87
CA THR A 646 -47.74 19.32 23.63
C THR A 646 -49.24 19.46 23.80
N THR A 647 -49.95 19.73 22.71
CA THR A 647 -51.41 19.75 22.65
C THR A 647 -51.91 18.57 21.82
N GLN A 648 -52.80 17.75 22.39
CA GLN A 648 -53.42 16.65 21.65
C GLN A 648 -54.42 17.23 20.63
N VAL A 649 -54.32 16.77 19.41
CA VAL A 649 -55.20 17.13 18.28
C VAL A 649 -55.78 15.88 17.63
N LEU A 650 -56.78 16.04 16.76
CA LEU A 650 -57.34 14.91 16.02
C LEU A 650 -56.24 14.30 15.11
N SER A 651 -56.06 12.99 15.23
CA SER A 651 -55.08 12.31 14.38
C SER A 651 -55.67 12.06 12.99
N ASP A 652 -54.86 12.33 11.99
CA ASP A 652 -55.09 12.08 10.58
C ASP A 652 -54.51 10.73 10.11
N GLN A 653 -53.82 10.00 11.02
CA GLN A 653 -53.27 8.67 10.76
C GLN A 653 -54.04 7.61 11.56
N PRO A 654 -54.63 6.60 10.91
CA PRO A 654 -55.43 5.58 11.58
C PRO A 654 -54.64 4.84 12.65
N GLY A 655 -55.24 4.61 13.81
CA GLY A 655 -54.63 3.86 14.92
C GLY A 655 -53.55 4.62 15.70
N THR A 656 -53.47 5.94 15.52
CA THR A 656 -52.51 6.80 16.24
C THR A 656 -53.21 7.91 17.02
N ARG A 657 -52.50 8.49 18.02
CA ARG A 657 -52.85 9.76 18.65
C ARG A 657 -51.82 10.79 18.24
N ARG A 658 -52.31 11.99 17.87
CA ARG A 658 -51.45 13.09 17.44
C ARG A 658 -51.33 14.15 18.52
N PHE A 659 -50.12 14.68 18.68
CA PHE A 659 -49.79 15.78 19.58
C PHE A 659 -48.89 16.78 18.82
N ASP A 660 -49.21 18.07 18.93
CA ASP A 660 -48.52 19.12 18.26
C ASP A 660 -47.89 20.09 19.28
N HIS A 661 -46.67 20.58 18.99
CA HIS A 661 -45.96 21.60 19.76
C HIS A 661 -45.36 22.64 18.80
N LEU A 662 -45.94 23.84 18.81
CA LEU A 662 -45.45 24.94 17.99
C LEU A 662 -44.29 25.62 18.70
N LEU A 663 -43.04 25.45 18.15
CA LEU A 663 -41.83 26.04 18.71
C LEU A 663 -41.70 27.50 18.33
N SER A 664 -41.96 27.87 17.06
CA SER A 664 -41.86 29.24 16.57
C SER A 664 -42.76 29.42 15.34
N PRO A 665 -43.69 30.44 15.37
CA PRO A 665 -44.48 30.76 14.19
C PRO A 665 -43.73 31.68 13.20
N HIS A 666 -42.83 32.57 13.66
CA HIS A 666 -42.10 33.58 12.89
C HIS A 666 -40.76 33.92 13.57
N PRO A 667 -39.69 34.37 12.85
CA PRO A 667 -39.60 34.50 11.40
C PRO A 667 -39.38 33.18 10.68
N GLN A 668 -39.00 32.14 11.40
CA GLN A 668 -38.78 30.78 10.91
C GLN A 668 -39.80 29.87 11.55
N PHE A 669 -40.67 29.27 10.72
CA PHE A 669 -41.64 28.29 11.21
C PHE A 669 -40.92 27.06 11.74
N ALA A 670 -41.21 26.67 12.98
CA ALA A 670 -40.74 25.45 13.59
C ALA A 670 -41.84 24.79 14.43
N GLU A 671 -42.11 23.51 14.16
CA GLU A 671 -43.14 22.71 14.79
C GLU A 671 -42.63 21.30 15.06
N LEU A 672 -42.97 20.72 16.20
CA LEU A 672 -42.87 19.29 16.47
C LEU A 672 -44.24 18.68 16.42
N ARG A 673 -44.36 17.54 15.74
CA ARG A 673 -45.61 16.77 15.67
C ARG A 673 -45.32 15.33 16.02
N PHE A 674 -46.09 14.77 16.94
CA PHE A 674 -45.89 13.43 17.46
C PHE A 674 -47.10 12.56 17.15
N TYR A 675 -46.81 11.35 16.64
CA TYR A 675 -47.83 10.31 16.48
C TYR A 675 -47.47 9.13 17.38
N THR A 676 -48.26 8.93 18.43
CA THR A 676 -48.06 7.81 19.36
C THR A 676 -48.96 6.64 18.99
N PHE A 677 -48.42 5.45 19.09
CA PHE A 677 -49.10 4.19 18.80
C PHE A 677 -48.53 3.06 19.67
N PRO A 678 -49.14 1.85 19.70
CA PRO A 678 -48.63 0.77 20.55
C PRO A 678 -47.18 0.42 20.27
N GLY A 679 -46.28 0.63 21.26
CA GLY A 679 -44.87 0.29 21.24
C GLY A 679 -43.97 1.22 20.46
N GLY A 680 -44.43 2.42 20.06
CA GLY A 680 -43.61 3.37 19.35
C GLY A 680 -44.23 4.76 19.21
N CYS A 681 -43.41 5.67 18.74
CA CYS A 681 -43.77 7.05 18.44
C CYS A 681 -42.99 7.54 17.20
N ILE A 682 -43.67 8.29 16.34
CA ILE A 682 -43.05 8.98 15.20
C ILE A 682 -43.12 10.48 15.48
N THR A 683 -41.93 11.11 15.43
CA THR A 683 -41.76 12.55 15.60
C THR A 683 -41.46 13.18 14.24
N TYR A 684 -42.21 14.18 13.85
CA TYR A 684 -41.90 15.10 12.77
C TYR A 684 -41.35 16.39 13.38
N ARG A 685 -40.22 16.82 12.89
CA ARG A 685 -39.63 18.13 13.18
C ARG A 685 -39.67 18.94 11.89
N PHE A 686 -40.48 19.94 11.85
CA PHE A 686 -40.61 20.90 10.77
C PHE A 686 -39.72 22.12 11.05
N ILE A 687 -38.89 22.52 10.12
CA ILE A 687 -38.10 23.74 10.17
C ILE A 687 -38.08 24.35 8.78
N SER A 688 -38.70 25.55 8.62
CA SER A 688 -38.64 26.25 7.33
C SER A 688 -37.45 27.15 7.19
N ALA A 689 -37.06 27.46 5.94
CA ALA A 689 -36.26 28.64 5.68
C ALA A 689 -36.99 29.93 6.10
N PRO A 690 -36.31 31.00 6.46
CA PRO A 690 -36.95 32.23 6.98
C PRO A 690 -37.99 32.88 6.07
N SER A 691 -37.91 32.61 4.76
CA SER A 691 -38.82 33.13 3.73
C SER A 691 -39.94 32.15 3.31
N ALA A 692 -39.95 30.95 3.86
CA ALA A 692 -40.87 29.92 3.43
C ALA A 692 -42.19 29.95 4.21
N SER A 693 -43.30 29.68 3.52
CA SER A 693 -44.63 29.58 4.12
C SER A 693 -44.77 28.30 4.97
N SER A 694 -45.51 28.36 6.09
CA SER A 694 -45.85 27.20 6.91
C SER A 694 -46.72 26.14 6.19
N LEU A 695 -47.25 26.46 5.02
CA LEU A 695 -48.07 25.55 4.21
C LEU A 695 -47.35 24.28 3.76
N PHE A 696 -46.00 24.28 3.72
CA PHE A 696 -45.22 23.08 3.38
C PHE A 696 -45.46 21.92 4.35
N ALA A 697 -45.74 22.21 5.62
CA ALA A 697 -46.03 21.17 6.62
C ALA A 697 -47.29 20.35 6.27
N GLY A 698 -48.27 20.99 5.60
CA GLY A 698 -49.44 20.31 5.05
C GLY A 698 -49.13 19.50 3.77
N ALA A 699 -48.25 20.04 2.90
CA ALA A 699 -47.90 19.36 1.65
C ALA A 699 -47.14 18.04 1.85
N VAL A 700 -46.32 17.95 2.92
CA VAL A 700 -45.53 16.75 3.24
C VAL A 700 -46.34 15.69 3.96
N HIS A 701 -47.48 16.07 4.55
CA HIS A 701 -48.28 15.15 5.33
C HIS A 701 -48.71 13.90 4.55
N GLY A 702 -49.07 14.02 3.28
CA GLY A 702 -49.40 12.89 2.40
C GLY A 702 -48.19 12.14 1.84
N ALA A 703 -46.97 12.68 2.02
CA ALA A 703 -45.73 12.09 1.49
C ALA A 703 -45.18 10.96 2.37
N VAL A 704 -45.49 10.97 3.66
CA VAL A 704 -45.01 9.97 4.63
C VAL A 704 -46.19 9.11 5.09
N GLY A 705 -46.15 7.83 4.75
CA GLY A 705 -47.10 6.83 5.19
C GLY A 705 -46.62 6.07 6.43
N PHE A 706 -47.55 5.42 7.13
CA PHE A 706 -47.25 4.56 8.28
C PHE A 706 -47.57 3.11 7.92
N MET A 707 -46.53 2.32 7.70
CA MET A 707 -46.70 0.93 7.32
C MET A 707 -46.83 0.03 8.53
N PRO A 708 -47.88 -0.84 8.59
CA PRO A 708 -48.03 -1.80 9.67
C PRO A 708 -46.82 -2.77 9.72
N ARG A 709 -46.20 -2.90 10.89
CA ARG A 709 -45.08 -3.85 11.08
C ARG A 709 -45.49 -5.29 10.74
N ALA A 710 -46.75 -5.68 10.99
CA ALA A 710 -47.26 -7.01 10.66
C ALA A 710 -47.10 -7.38 9.18
N ALA A 711 -47.17 -6.40 8.26
CA ALA A 711 -46.96 -6.63 6.84
C ALA A 711 -45.49 -7.00 6.55
N LEU A 712 -44.54 -6.34 7.20
CA LEU A 712 -43.09 -6.65 7.07
C LEU A 712 -42.77 -8.02 7.71
N VAL A 713 -43.34 -8.35 8.87
CA VAL A 713 -43.20 -9.66 9.51
C VAL A 713 -43.68 -10.77 8.58
N ASN A 714 -44.84 -10.61 7.96
CA ASN A 714 -45.37 -11.58 7.01
C ASN A 714 -44.47 -11.70 5.75
N TYR A 715 -44.02 -10.56 5.23
CA TYR A 715 -43.13 -10.54 4.07
C TYR A 715 -41.84 -11.35 4.34
N ILE A 716 -41.10 -11.05 5.43
CA ILE A 716 -39.85 -11.74 5.78
C ILE A 716 -40.08 -13.23 6.02
N ARG A 717 -41.21 -13.59 6.66
CA ARG A 717 -41.58 -15.00 6.86
C ARG A 717 -41.76 -15.75 5.53
N HIS A 718 -42.37 -15.10 4.54
CA HIS A 718 -42.62 -15.73 3.24
C HIS A 718 -41.39 -15.72 2.34
N THR A 719 -40.58 -14.63 2.35
CA THR A 719 -39.42 -14.49 1.46
C THR A 719 -38.19 -15.19 1.99
N GLU A 720 -37.88 -15.07 3.28
CA GLU A 720 -36.64 -15.60 3.88
C GLU A 720 -36.90 -16.85 4.74
N GLY A 721 -38.14 -17.16 5.07
CA GLY A 721 -38.46 -18.26 5.97
C GLY A 721 -38.05 -18.00 7.42
N LEU A 722 -37.79 -16.75 7.78
CA LEU A 722 -37.27 -16.30 9.07
C LEU A 722 -38.22 -15.31 9.73
N ALA A 723 -38.05 -15.03 11.02
CA ALA A 723 -38.86 -14.07 11.78
C ALA A 723 -38.16 -12.69 11.82
N LEU A 724 -38.93 -11.62 11.50
CA LEU A 724 -38.51 -10.25 11.82
C LEU A 724 -38.84 -10.00 13.31
N CYS A 725 -37.84 -10.14 14.17
CA CYS A 725 -37.95 -10.13 15.61
C CYS A 725 -38.55 -8.83 16.18
N GLY A 726 -39.38 -8.94 17.21
CA GLY A 726 -40.08 -7.84 17.85
C GLY A 726 -41.58 -8.03 17.90
N ARG A 727 -42.35 -6.93 17.91
CA ARG A 727 -43.82 -7.00 17.99
C ARG A 727 -44.41 -7.83 16.84
N GLY A 728 -45.19 -8.85 17.20
CA GLY A 728 -45.79 -9.79 16.24
C GLY A 728 -44.93 -10.98 15.82
N ALA A 729 -43.70 -11.06 16.25
CA ALA A 729 -42.79 -12.20 16.03
C ALA A 729 -41.78 -12.33 17.17
N ALA A 730 -42.02 -13.23 18.10
CA ALA A 730 -41.04 -13.55 19.15
C ALA A 730 -39.87 -14.33 18.57
N CYS A 731 -38.66 -13.98 19.00
CA CYS A 731 -37.43 -14.67 18.65
C CYS A 731 -36.69 -15.12 19.90
N PRO A 732 -35.87 -16.20 19.81
CA PRO A 732 -34.93 -16.56 20.84
C PRO A 732 -33.90 -15.45 21.07
N GLY A 733 -33.48 -15.28 22.33
CA GLY A 733 -32.48 -14.25 22.59
C GLY A 733 -31.98 -14.17 24.00
#